data_1fb071001ea2272dd80208a4ad159994
#
_entry.id   1fb071001ea2272dd80208a4ad159994
#
_cell.length_a   1.000
_cell.length_b   1.000
_cell.length_c   1.000
_cell.angle_alpha   90.00
_cell.angle_beta   90.00
_cell.angle_gamma   90.00
#
_symmetry.space_group_name_H-M   'P 1'
#
loop_
_entity.id
_entity.type
_entity.pdbx_description
1 polymer ?
#
loop_
_entity_poly.entity_id
_entity_poly.type
_entity_poly.pdbx_seq_one_letter_code
_entity_poly.pdbx_strand_id
1 'polypeptide(L)'
;MQILSTKLSVPSLRVRHVPRTQLIQRLNQGLECGFLLVSAPAGYGKSTLLAEWLQQLPVSTAWLLLDDKDNDLARFAMYLTAAFHQIDPTFDIIEVISQDHPLKQVETLLTPLVNHLAQLTKPICLVMDDYHVIQDQAVHQAVSFLLENRPKTLHLVIATRADPPFPLSRLRARSAMFELRMADLRFKTQEAADFLTHTMGLKISAEEVTLITRRTEGWIAGLEMAALSMQNLEDVSGFINTFTGNQHYIYDYLLGEILSHQSSEIQRFLLYTSILDQFCAPLCDTLMAGDKKSCSAPPSTIILQELEHSNLFIIPLDHEQQWYRYHPLFTELLRSHLQHKYQDQLQFLHMRASAWFESQGMISEAIRHSFAVNDWERIVRLVSANVFALLEQNELTSLSRQLENLSHEVSAARPWLLIGRAWLAAYTGQLDSVEPILKEIEFEIDSLKGEVELQTLGGHVAAIRAYTNWMNDKRDLAVNAAQIALEWLPADERLIRCQAATLLGLSNTHFTIRARALEQALKYASECKVSHVTIFAHGCWAWFLLIQGRFHEAHAACLEAIRLAQKDSPHQAIPTLSNVYTTLSSMLLEWNDLQKALFYAKEAVDLARRWGQVDALHFALDNLGYVLFESGDRDAAFEALHQAWQVATHTSTWFEQITISQQIDWYLKMGDLESALVQLQKIPLEISDPSQIPMKTFQSGLLPLEIVKIYLYQNECIKAQALITTILPVMEKQQLGYYVIRLLVWQALAYSESKQGSQAFGSIQRALTLAAPAGLVRTFTQECPRIVPLLRQARTAGIMPDYVDHLLTTYESSAKKGPAKPTVPSALIEPLSNREREVLNLLALGCSDKKIAETLVIARETVHKHLKNIYSKLDVHNRVEATVRARQLGLL
;
A
#
# COMPACT_ATOMS: atom_id res chain seq x y z
N MET A 1 -6.32 57.57 -26.82
CA MET A 1 -6.11 56.92 -25.52
C MET A 1 -4.62 56.63 -25.36
N GLN A 2 -3.99 56.96 -24.26
CA GLN A 2 -2.54 56.67 -24.06
C GLN A 2 -2.33 55.22 -23.74
N ILE A 3 -1.39 54.56 -24.41
CA ILE A 3 -0.99 53.17 -24.18
C ILE A 3 -0.02 53.08 -23.01
N LEU A 4 -0.30 52.28 -22.01
CA LEU A 4 0.61 51.98 -20.91
C LEU A 4 1.68 50.98 -21.38
N SER A 5 2.91 51.44 -21.62
CA SER A 5 4.01 50.59 -22.11
C SER A 5 4.39 49.45 -21.15
N THR A 6 4.13 49.61 -19.84
CA THR A 6 4.36 48.56 -18.84
C THR A 6 3.49 47.33 -19.03
N LYS A 7 2.30 47.44 -19.65
CA LYS A 7 1.46 46.27 -19.99
C LYS A 7 1.99 45.44 -21.15
N LEU A 8 2.84 46.05 -21.98
CA LEU A 8 3.44 45.43 -23.16
C LEU A 8 4.87 44.94 -22.91
N SER A 9 5.37 45.06 -21.69
CA SER A 9 6.75 44.69 -21.35
C SER A 9 6.78 43.33 -20.65
N VAL A 10 7.69 42.49 -21.11
CA VAL A 10 7.97 41.21 -20.41
C VAL A 10 8.44 41.49 -18.98
N PRO A 11 7.88 40.84 -17.97
CA PRO A 11 8.30 41.03 -16.60
C PRO A 11 9.79 40.76 -16.41
N SER A 12 10.48 41.64 -15.64
CA SER A 12 11.89 41.44 -15.32
C SER A 12 12.07 40.26 -14.37
N LEU A 13 12.99 39.36 -14.70
CA LEU A 13 13.37 38.25 -13.80
C LEU A 13 14.18 38.81 -12.64
N ARG A 14 13.98 38.21 -11.44
CA ARG A 14 14.86 38.49 -10.30
C ARG A 14 16.28 38.02 -10.61
N VAL A 15 17.29 38.75 -10.13
CA VAL A 15 18.72 38.44 -10.36
C VAL A 15 19.06 37.00 -9.92
N ARG A 16 18.37 36.50 -8.90
CA ARG A 16 18.50 35.12 -8.43
C ARG A 16 17.13 34.45 -8.55
N HIS A 17 16.95 33.57 -9.53
CA HIS A 17 15.77 32.72 -9.72
C HIS A 17 16.21 31.29 -9.96
N VAL A 18 15.32 30.33 -9.76
CA VAL A 18 15.60 28.91 -10.04
C VAL A 18 15.23 28.61 -11.48
N PRO A 19 16.17 28.21 -12.34
CA PRO A 19 15.88 27.94 -13.74
C PRO A 19 15.05 26.67 -13.88
N ARG A 20 13.98 26.78 -14.68
CA ARG A 20 13.01 25.70 -14.91
C ARG A 20 13.30 24.97 -16.25
N THR A 21 14.54 24.51 -16.45
CA THR A 21 15.04 23.96 -17.70
C THR A 21 14.14 22.88 -18.31
N GLN A 22 13.60 21.96 -17.50
CA GLN A 22 12.69 20.92 -17.99
C GLN A 22 11.37 21.46 -18.54
N LEU A 23 10.80 22.48 -17.88
CA LEU A 23 9.57 23.12 -18.37
C LEU A 23 9.81 23.96 -19.60
N ILE A 24 10.95 24.63 -19.67
CA ILE A 24 11.37 25.39 -20.88
C ILE A 24 11.50 24.44 -22.07
N GLN A 25 12.13 23.29 -21.90
CA GLN A 25 12.21 22.27 -22.98
C GLN A 25 10.82 21.79 -23.43
N ARG A 26 9.89 21.59 -22.49
CA ARG A 26 8.51 21.22 -22.81
C ARG A 26 7.75 22.34 -23.51
N LEU A 27 7.94 23.59 -23.12
CA LEU A 27 7.36 24.75 -23.82
C LEU A 27 7.88 24.86 -25.25
N ASN A 28 9.18 24.61 -25.47
CA ASN A 28 9.77 24.58 -26.82
C ASN A 28 9.12 23.49 -27.69
N GLN A 29 8.88 22.30 -27.17
CA GLN A 29 8.13 21.25 -27.88
C GLN A 29 6.69 21.67 -28.18
N GLY A 30 6.07 22.40 -27.24
CA GLY A 30 4.72 22.90 -27.40
C GLY A 30 4.52 23.96 -28.51
N LEU A 31 5.59 24.62 -28.95
CA LEU A 31 5.51 25.59 -30.06
C LEU A 31 4.99 24.97 -31.37
N GLU A 32 5.26 23.69 -31.61
CA GLU A 32 4.75 22.97 -32.77
C GLU A 32 3.22 22.95 -32.84
N CYS A 33 2.54 22.95 -31.69
CA CYS A 33 1.07 23.02 -31.60
C CYS A 33 0.53 24.41 -31.92
N GLY A 34 1.33 25.45 -31.72
CA GLY A 34 1.03 26.87 -32.01
C GLY A 34 0.09 27.54 -31.00
N PHE A 35 -0.60 26.80 -30.14
CA PHE A 35 -1.32 27.32 -28.97
C PHE A 35 -0.83 26.66 -27.70
N LEU A 36 -0.42 27.49 -26.74
CA LEU A 36 0.07 27.04 -25.44
C LEU A 36 -0.80 27.64 -24.32
N LEU A 37 -1.28 26.78 -23.42
CA LEU A 37 -2.05 27.19 -22.25
C LEU A 37 -1.25 26.90 -20.98
N VAL A 38 -1.01 27.92 -20.16
CA VAL A 38 -0.40 27.76 -18.82
C VAL A 38 -1.45 28.11 -17.77
N SER A 39 -2.10 27.09 -17.19
CA SER A 39 -3.23 27.27 -16.27
C SER A 39 -2.87 26.71 -14.89
N ALA A 40 -2.82 27.59 -13.88
CA ALA A 40 -2.58 27.24 -12.48
C ALA A 40 -3.02 28.36 -11.55
N PRO A 41 -3.26 28.06 -10.24
CA PRO A 41 -3.59 29.06 -9.22
C PRO A 41 -2.58 30.22 -9.14
N ALA A 42 -2.91 31.23 -8.34
CA ALA A 42 -1.99 32.30 -8.00
C ALA A 42 -0.71 31.76 -7.34
N GLY A 43 0.43 32.40 -7.61
CA GLY A 43 1.70 32.09 -6.95
C GLY A 43 2.43 30.82 -7.41
N TYR A 44 2.03 30.21 -8.55
CA TYR A 44 2.73 29.07 -9.15
C TYR A 44 3.83 29.45 -10.16
N GLY A 45 4.15 30.73 -10.28
CA GLY A 45 5.26 31.20 -11.11
C GLY A 45 5.01 31.17 -12.62
N LYS A 46 3.74 31.24 -13.09
CA LYS A 46 3.38 31.25 -14.51
C LYS A 46 4.11 32.32 -15.30
N SER A 47 3.96 33.57 -14.89
CA SER A 47 4.55 34.75 -15.58
C SER A 47 6.09 34.70 -15.52
N THR A 48 6.66 34.25 -14.41
CA THR A 48 8.13 34.08 -14.25
C THR A 48 8.67 33.02 -15.21
N LEU A 49 8.01 31.86 -15.32
CA LEU A 49 8.41 30.79 -16.23
C LEU A 49 8.34 31.26 -17.68
N LEU A 50 7.26 31.96 -18.07
CA LEU A 50 7.12 32.48 -19.43
C LEU A 50 8.14 33.58 -19.72
N ALA A 51 8.42 34.46 -18.77
CA ALA A 51 9.46 35.48 -18.90
C ALA A 51 10.85 34.87 -19.09
N GLU A 52 11.20 33.81 -18.33
CA GLU A 52 12.45 33.07 -18.48
C GLU A 52 12.54 32.38 -19.85
N TRP A 53 11.44 31.75 -20.26
CA TRP A 53 11.36 31.04 -21.52
C TRP A 53 11.54 31.97 -22.71
N LEU A 54 10.86 33.14 -22.71
CA LEU A 54 10.93 34.14 -23.80
C LEU A 54 12.34 34.72 -23.98
N GLN A 55 13.15 34.83 -22.94
CA GLN A 55 14.56 35.28 -23.06
C GLN A 55 15.45 34.30 -23.85
N GLN A 56 15.06 33.02 -23.87
CA GLN A 56 15.79 31.96 -24.56
C GLN A 56 15.20 31.64 -25.95
N LEU A 57 14.04 32.22 -26.28
CA LEU A 57 13.31 31.89 -27.47
C LEU A 57 13.88 32.63 -28.69
N PRO A 58 14.27 31.95 -29.79
CA PRO A 58 14.87 32.61 -30.99
C PRO A 58 13.80 33.15 -31.94
N VAL A 59 12.68 33.66 -31.42
CA VAL A 59 11.57 34.27 -32.19
C VAL A 59 11.20 35.62 -31.63
N SER A 60 10.58 36.49 -32.44
CA SER A 60 10.09 37.77 -31.97
C SER A 60 8.93 37.57 -30.99
N THR A 61 8.96 38.28 -29.87
CA THR A 61 8.01 38.08 -28.77
C THR A 61 7.19 39.34 -28.48
N ALA A 62 5.88 39.20 -28.32
CA ALA A 62 4.99 40.23 -27.80
C ALA A 62 4.42 39.76 -26.45
N TRP A 63 4.30 40.69 -25.52
CA TRP A 63 3.70 40.49 -24.22
C TRP A 63 2.49 41.40 -24.05
N LEU A 64 1.40 40.87 -23.53
CA LEU A 64 0.20 41.63 -23.19
C LEU A 64 -0.27 41.20 -21.79
N LEU A 65 -0.05 42.07 -20.81
CA LEU A 65 -0.60 41.91 -19.47
C LEU A 65 -2.04 42.48 -19.46
N LEU A 66 -2.99 41.61 -19.09
CA LEU A 66 -4.41 41.97 -19.08
C LEU A 66 -4.87 42.48 -17.71
N ASP A 67 -5.80 43.42 -17.69
CA ASP A 67 -6.48 43.90 -16.47
C ASP A 67 -8.00 43.98 -16.70
N ASP A 68 -8.78 44.27 -15.62
CA ASP A 68 -10.25 44.34 -15.68
C ASP A 68 -10.77 45.36 -16.71
N LYS A 69 -9.97 46.37 -17.06
CA LYS A 69 -10.39 47.38 -18.05
C LYS A 69 -10.30 46.85 -19.48
N ASP A 70 -9.59 45.75 -19.71
CA ASP A 70 -9.48 45.13 -21.03
C ASP A 70 -10.70 44.25 -21.37
N ASN A 71 -11.74 44.27 -20.53
CA ASN A 71 -13.08 43.77 -20.84
C ASN A 71 -13.84 44.63 -21.85
N ASP A 72 -13.28 45.76 -22.30
CA ASP A 72 -13.75 46.51 -23.45
C ASP A 72 -13.04 46.02 -24.72
N LEU A 73 -13.80 45.54 -25.68
CA LEU A 73 -13.28 44.97 -26.94
C LEU A 73 -12.39 45.96 -27.72
N ALA A 74 -12.74 47.23 -27.77
CA ALA A 74 -11.96 48.23 -28.48
C ALA A 74 -10.62 48.49 -27.82
N ARG A 75 -10.61 48.56 -26.50
CA ARG A 75 -9.39 48.67 -25.68
C ARG A 75 -8.52 47.42 -25.82
N PHE A 76 -9.10 46.23 -25.75
CA PHE A 76 -8.39 44.98 -25.95
C PHE A 76 -7.71 44.92 -27.31
N ALA A 77 -8.45 45.23 -28.39
CA ALA A 77 -7.92 45.25 -29.75
C ALA A 77 -6.79 46.29 -29.94
N MET A 78 -6.91 47.47 -29.30
CA MET A 78 -5.89 48.50 -29.30
C MET A 78 -4.58 48.01 -28.65
N TYR A 79 -4.66 47.39 -27.46
CA TYR A 79 -3.48 46.85 -26.78
C TYR A 79 -2.88 45.64 -27.50
N LEU A 80 -3.73 44.81 -28.11
CA LEU A 80 -3.28 43.67 -28.93
C LEU A 80 -2.49 44.14 -30.16
N THR A 81 -3.03 45.14 -30.86
CA THR A 81 -2.35 45.77 -32.02
C THR A 81 -1.05 46.46 -31.59
N ALA A 82 -1.07 47.16 -30.46
CA ALA A 82 0.14 47.78 -29.91
C ALA A 82 1.21 46.80 -29.51
N ALA A 83 0.86 45.60 -29.03
CA ALA A 83 1.79 44.55 -28.73
C ALA A 83 2.50 44.05 -30.01
N PHE A 84 1.79 43.91 -31.12
CA PHE A 84 2.39 43.54 -32.42
C PHE A 84 3.19 44.67 -33.05
N HIS A 85 2.76 45.93 -32.87
CA HIS A 85 3.48 47.11 -33.36
C HIS A 85 4.90 47.22 -32.76
N GLN A 86 5.12 46.73 -31.53
CA GLN A 86 6.46 46.69 -30.92
C GLN A 86 7.41 45.76 -31.69
N ILE A 87 6.88 44.74 -32.35
CA ILE A 87 7.67 43.77 -33.13
C ILE A 87 7.87 44.27 -34.55
N ASP A 88 6.81 44.75 -35.17
CA ASP A 88 6.83 45.26 -36.54
C ASP A 88 6.06 46.59 -36.60
N PRO A 89 6.76 47.71 -36.78
CA PRO A 89 6.13 49.04 -36.84
C PRO A 89 5.15 49.23 -38.00
N THR A 90 5.07 48.31 -38.95
CA THR A 90 4.09 48.34 -40.03
C THR A 90 2.67 47.96 -39.60
N PHE A 91 2.51 47.42 -38.37
CA PHE A 91 1.19 47.28 -37.73
C PHE A 91 0.66 48.67 -37.32
N ASP A 92 -0.16 49.30 -38.21
CA ASP A 92 -0.68 50.63 -37.93
C ASP A 92 -1.93 50.57 -37.03
N ILE A 93 -1.80 51.16 -35.85
CA ILE A 93 -2.85 51.19 -34.82
C ILE A 93 -4.07 52.03 -35.28
N ILE A 94 -3.85 52.97 -36.19
CA ILE A 94 -4.82 53.99 -36.55
C ILE A 94 -5.84 53.47 -37.56
N GLU A 95 -5.47 52.56 -38.48
CA GLU A 95 -6.41 52.02 -39.48
C GLU A 95 -7.49 51.11 -38.89
N VAL A 96 -7.17 50.39 -37.76
CA VAL A 96 -8.10 49.46 -37.15
C VAL A 96 -9.20 50.16 -36.31
N ILE A 97 -8.93 51.36 -35.79
CA ILE A 97 -9.83 52.05 -34.85
C ILE A 97 -10.57 53.24 -35.48
N SER A 98 -10.12 53.76 -36.66
CA SER A 98 -10.59 54.99 -37.23
C SER A 98 -11.79 54.88 -38.18
N GLN A 99 -12.33 53.68 -38.41
CA GLN A 99 -13.56 53.55 -39.19
C GLN A 99 -14.76 53.61 -38.23
N ASP A 100 -15.60 54.61 -38.42
CA ASP A 100 -16.87 54.89 -37.74
C ASP A 100 -17.93 53.81 -37.98
N HIS A 101 -17.60 52.55 -37.81
CA HIS A 101 -18.54 51.46 -37.85
C HIS A 101 -18.85 50.99 -36.41
N PRO A 102 -20.13 50.79 -36.10
CA PRO A 102 -20.46 50.20 -34.79
C PRO A 102 -19.78 48.86 -34.67
N LEU A 103 -18.90 48.70 -33.68
CA LEU A 103 -18.10 47.51 -33.33
C LEU A 103 -18.98 46.27 -33.03
N LYS A 104 -19.73 45.79 -34.02
CA LYS A 104 -20.68 44.67 -33.90
C LYS A 104 -20.17 43.34 -34.38
N GLN A 105 -18.99 43.26 -35.04
CA GLN A 105 -18.46 42.01 -35.55
C GLN A 105 -16.96 41.92 -35.31
N VAL A 106 -16.55 40.99 -34.40
CA VAL A 106 -15.17 40.66 -34.06
C VAL A 106 -14.34 40.32 -35.30
N GLU A 107 -14.94 39.65 -36.29
CA GLU A 107 -14.31 39.25 -37.53
C GLU A 107 -13.81 40.44 -38.34
N THR A 108 -14.62 41.51 -38.42
CA THR A 108 -14.25 42.72 -39.17
C THR A 108 -13.05 43.44 -38.55
N LEU A 109 -12.97 43.40 -37.23
CA LEU A 109 -11.88 44.02 -36.47
C LEU A 109 -10.55 43.26 -36.59
N LEU A 110 -10.57 41.92 -36.54
CA LEU A 110 -9.37 41.12 -36.46
C LEU A 110 -8.89 40.53 -37.78
N THR A 111 -9.71 40.48 -38.83
CA THR A 111 -9.31 39.97 -40.16
C THR A 111 -8.10 40.70 -40.76
N PRO A 112 -8.01 42.05 -40.71
CA PRO A 112 -6.80 42.74 -41.20
C PRO A 112 -5.55 42.34 -40.43
N LEU A 113 -5.66 42.22 -39.10
CA LEU A 113 -4.56 41.76 -38.23
C LEU A 113 -4.09 40.35 -38.61
N VAL A 114 -5.01 39.39 -38.74
CA VAL A 114 -4.71 38.01 -39.13
C VAL A 114 -4.04 37.94 -40.51
N ASN A 115 -4.55 38.71 -41.49
CA ASN A 115 -3.99 38.76 -42.82
C ASN A 115 -2.57 39.35 -42.82
N HIS A 116 -2.31 40.37 -42.02
CA HIS A 116 -0.98 40.94 -41.87
C HIS A 116 -0.02 39.94 -41.23
N LEU A 117 -0.44 39.29 -40.13
CA LEU A 117 0.35 38.23 -39.49
C LEU A 117 0.66 37.03 -40.41
N ALA A 118 -0.24 36.72 -41.36
CA ALA A 118 -0.02 35.70 -42.38
C ALA A 118 1.07 36.03 -43.42
N GLN A 119 1.33 37.34 -43.63
CA GLN A 119 2.36 37.80 -44.56
C GLN A 119 3.77 37.85 -43.99
N LEU A 120 3.89 37.69 -42.65
CA LEU A 120 5.17 37.69 -41.97
C LEU A 120 6.01 36.50 -42.38
N THR A 121 7.31 36.71 -42.57
CA THR A 121 8.29 35.66 -42.89
C THR A 121 8.88 35.02 -41.63
N LYS A 122 8.83 35.66 -40.49
CA LYS A 122 9.36 35.18 -39.21
C LYS A 122 8.25 34.85 -38.23
N PRO A 123 8.36 33.80 -37.44
CA PRO A 123 7.38 33.47 -36.42
C PRO A 123 7.37 34.54 -35.30
N ILE A 124 6.18 34.77 -34.74
CA ILE A 124 5.95 35.63 -33.59
C ILE A 124 5.31 34.80 -32.48
N CYS A 125 5.74 35.04 -31.24
CA CYS A 125 5.11 34.49 -30.04
C CYS A 125 4.41 35.62 -29.28
N LEU A 126 3.09 35.53 -29.17
CA LEU A 126 2.26 36.43 -28.37
C LEU A 126 1.89 35.76 -27.05
N VAL A 127 2.26 36.36 -25.93
CA VAL A 127 1.84 35.98 -24.60
C VAL A 127 0.76 36.92 -24.08
N MET A 128 -0.39 36.37 -23.70
CA MET A 128 -1.43 37.02 -22.94
C MET A 128 -1.36 36.54 -21.50
N ASP A 129 -0.94 37.42 -20.61
CA ASP A 129 -0.81 37.12 -19.18
C ASP A 129 -2.01 37.60 -18.38
N ASP A 130 -2.34 36.88 -17.30
CA ASP A 130 -3.51 37.10 -16.43
C ASP A 130 -4.86 37.14 -17.21
N TYR A 131 -5.01 36.24 -18.18
CA TYR A 131 -6.22 36.17 -19.02
C TYR A 131 -7.52 35.94 -18.21
N HIS A 132 -7.43 35.40 -17.00
CA HIS A 132 -8.57 35.16 -16.13
C HIS A 132 -9.35 36.38 -15.70
N VAL A 133 -8.82 37.59 -15.88
CA VAL A 133 -9.50 38.84 -15.58
C VAL A 133 -10.53 39.24 -16.68
N ILE A 134 -10.44 38.57 -17.84
CA ILE A 134 -11.37 38.77 -18.94
C ILE A 134 -12.67 38.00 -18.67
N GLN A 135 -13.80 38.74 -18.69
CA GLN A 135 -15.15 38.20 -18.49
C GLN A 135 -16.08 38.55 -19.68
N ASP A 136 -15.69 39.54 -20.49
CA ASP A 136 -16.50 39.99 -21.63
C ASP A 136 -16.48 38.96 -22.76
N GLN A 137 -17.68 38.57 -23.20
CA GLN A 137 -17.88 37.56 -24.23
C GLN A 137 -17.33 37.97 -25.60
N ALA A 138 -17.33 39.24 -25.94
CA ALA A 138 -16.81 39.71 -27.22
C ALA A 138 -15.29 39.61 -27.28
N VAL A 139 -14.59 39.85 -26.17
CA VAL A 139 -13.14 39.64 -26.07
C VAL A 139 -12.81 38.14 -26.17
N HIS A 140 -13.59 37.26 -25.51
CA HIS A 140 -13.41 35.81 -25.67
C HIS A 140 -13.64 35.34 -27.11
N GLN A 141 -14.65 35.89 -27.81
CA GLN A 141 -14.87 35.59 -29.22
C GLN A 141 -13.71 36.07 -30.08
N ALA A 142 -13.13 37.25 -29.76
CA ALA A 142 -11.96 37.78 -30.45
C ALA A 142 -10.74 36.85 -30.34
N VAL A 143 -10.44 36.34 -29.15
CA VAL A 143 -9.34 35.40 -28.95
C VAL A 143 -9.65 34.05 -29.59
N SER A 144 -10.89 33.57 -29.54
CA SER A 144 -11.31 32.34 -30.22
C SER A 144 -11.15 32.47 -31.75
N PHE A 145 -11.52 33.62 -32.33
CA PHE A 145 -11.34 33.92 -33.75
C PHE A 145 -9.85 33.88 -34.14
N LEU A 146 -8.98 34.50 -33.33
CA LEU A 146 -7.54 34.44 -33.53
C LEU A 146 -7.01 33.00 -33.47
N LEU A 147 -7.47 32.17 -32.54
CA LEU A 147 -7.08 30.76 -32.42
C LEU A 147 -7.52 29.92 -33.64
N GLU A 148 -8.75 30.14 -34.12
CA GLU A 148 -9.31 29.37 -35.22
C GLU A 148 -8.69 29.78 -36.59
N ASN A 149 -8.36 31.06 -36.77
CA ASN A 149 -7.79 31.61 -37.99
C ASN A 149 -6.28 31.88 -37.90
N ARG A 150 -5.63 31.31 -36.94
CA ARG A 150 -4.22 31.55 -36.63
C ARG A 150 -3.31 31.17 -37.80
N PRO A 151 -2.48 32.10 -38.32
CA PRO A 151 -1.45 31.75 -39.29
C PRO A 151 -0.33 30.92 -38.63
N LYS A 152 0.39 30.12 -39.42
CA LYS A 152 1.50 29.31 -38.94
C LYS A 152 2.63 30.12 -38.31
N THR A 153 2.72 31.37 -38.62
CA THR A 153 3.71 32.33 -38.10
C THR A 153 3.36 32.86 -36.70
N LEU A 154 2.14 32.64 -36.20
CA LEU A 154 1.75 33.08 -34.88
C LEU A 154 1.70 31.93 -33.89
N HIS A 155 2.48 32.01 -32.80
CA HIS A 155 2.35 31.20 -31.63
C HIS A 155 1.61 32.00 -30.55
N LEU A 156 0.49 31.47 -30.07
CA LEU A 156 -0.30 32.12 -29.03
C LEU A 156 -0.10 31.39 -27.70
N VAL A 157 0.22 32.14 -26.65
CA VAL A 157 0.41 31.64 -25.30
C VAL A 157 -0.56 32.38 -24.37
N ILE A 158 -1.29 31.62 -23.57
CA ILE A 158 -2.21 32.19 -22.56
C ILE A 158 -1.78 31.70 -21.19
N ALA A 159 -1.49 32.67 -20.30
CA ALA A 159 -1.30 32.38 -18.87
C ALA A 159 -2.55 32.82 -18.12
N THR A 160 -3.09 31.92 -17.30
CA THR A 160 -4.38 32.13 -16.64
C THR A 160 -4.45 31.43 -15.30
N ARG A 161 -5.35 31.92 -14.42
CA ARG A 161 -5.68 31.19 -13.16
C ARG A 161 -6.84 30.21 -13.39
N ALA A 162 -7.75 30.51 -14.32
CA ALA A 162 -8.91 29.68 -14.64
C ALA A 162 -8.87 29.28 -16.12
N ASP A 163 -9.51 28.17 -16.46
CA ASP A 163 -9.60 27.76 -17.85
C ASP A 163 -10.45 28.79 -18.64
N PRO A 164 -9.92 29.29 -19.78
CA PRO A 164 -10.66 30.21 -20.60
C PRO A 164 -11.85 29.51 -21.28
N PRO A 165 -12.96 30.20 -21.58
CA PRO A 165 -14.17 29.62 -22.13
C PRO A 165 -14.05 29.30 -23.63
N PHE A 166 -12.93 28.67 -24.02
CA PHE A 166 -12.69 28.17 -25.37
C PHE A 166 -13.07 26.70 -25.47
N PRO A 167 -13.27 26.16 -26.69
CA PRO A 167 -13.53 24.73 -26.89
C PRO A 167 -12.25 23.91 -26.71
N LEU A 168 -11.64 23.89 -25.49
CA LEU A 168 -10.37 23.27 -25.20
C LEU A 168 -10.38 21.76 -25.50
N SER A 169 -11.50 21.07 -25.28
CA SER A 169 -11.66 19.65 -25.61
C SER A 169 -11.46 19.37 -27.10
N ARG A 170 -11.96 20.28 -27.97
CA ARG A 170 -11.78 20.16 -29.42
C ARG A 170 -10.33 20.43 -29.83
N LEU A 171 -9.66 21.39 -29.19
CA LEU A 171 -8.23 21.66 -29.41
C LEU A 171 -7.35 20.51 -28.97
N ARG A 172 -7.63 19.89 -27.83
CA ARG A 172 -6.94 18.68 -27.35
C ARG A 172 -7.11 17.52 -28.33
N ALA A 173 -8.34 17.25 -28.77
CA ALA A 173 -8.63 16.16 -29.69
C ALA A 173 -7.91 16.29 -31.04
N ARG A 174 -7.57 17.52 -31.46
CA ARG A 174 -6.84 17.81 -32.71
C ARG A 174 -5.33 17.93 -32.52
N SER A 175 -4.82 17.74 -31.29
CA SER A 175 -3.41 18.00 -30.94
C SER A 175 -2.98 19.44 -31.34
N ALA A 176 -3.90 20.40 -31.31
CA ALA A 176 -3.69 21.78 -31.70
C ALA A 176 -3.33 22.70 -30.53
N MET A 177 -3.14 22.11 -29.33
CA MET A 177 -2.72 22.85 -28.14
C MET A 177 -1.73 22.02 -27.29
N PHE A 178 -0.88 22.75 -26.60
CA PHE A 178 -0.02 22.23 -25.53
C PHE A 178 -0.42 22.90 -24.21
N GLU A 179 -0.39 22.15 -23.10
CA GLU A 179 -0.77 22.71 -21.82
C GLU A 179 0.20 22.35 -20.69
N LEU A 180 0.42 23.32 -19.82
CA LEU A 180 1.04 23.15 -18.51
C LEU A 180 0.00 23.46 -17.44
N ARG A 181 -0.13 22.52 -16.51
CA ARG A 181 -1.09 22.60 -15.42
C ARG A 181 -0.39 22.79 -14.07
N MET A 182 -1.17 23.02 -13.02
CA MET A 182 -0.69 23.19 -11.65
C MET A 182 0.31 22.09 -11.26
N ALA A 183 0.02 20.83 -11.60
CA ALA A 183 0.89 19.70 -11.28
C ALA A 183 2.28 19.79 -11.93
N ASP A 184 2.38 20.34 -13.13
CA ASP A 184 3.63 20.55 -13.85
C ASP A 184 4.46 21.67 -13.21
N LEU A 185 3.80 22.73 -12.71
CA LEU A 185 4.42 23.94 -12.20
C LEU A 185 4.92 23.83 -10.76
N ARG A 186 4.51 22.80 -10.02
CA ARG A 186 5.01 22.53 -8.66
C ARG A 186 6.52 22.41 -8.65
N PHE A 187 7.16 23.01 -7.65
CA PHE A 187 8.59 22.81 -7.41
C PHE A 187 8.84 21.40 -6.91
N LYS A 188 9.78 20.71 -7.56
CA LYS A 188 10.35 19.47 -7.07
C LYS A 188 11.27 19.76 -5.88
N THR A 189 11.56 18.78 -5.06
CA THR A 189 12.40 18.94 -3.85
C THR A 189 13.75 19.59 -4.18
N GLN A 190 14.39 19.26 -5.33
CA GLN A 190 15.65 19.85 -5.74
C GLN A 190 15.50 21.34 -6.10
N GLU A 191 14.46 21.71 -6.84
CA GLU A 191 14.17 23.10 -7.22
C GLU A 191 13.83 23.93 -5.97
N ALA A 192 13.12 23.33 -5.00
CA ALA A 192 12.85 23.97 -3.70
C ALA A 192 14.14 24.15 -2.89
N ALA A 193 15.05 23.16 -2.91
CA ALA A 193 16.35 23.29 -2.28
C ALA A 193 17.14 24.45 -2.87
N ASP A 194 17.25 24.52 -4.20
CA ASP A 194 17.96 25.61 -4.90
C ASP A 194 17.32 26.98 -4.60
N PHE A 195 15.99 27.04 -4.54
CA PHE A 195 15.27 28.26 -4.19
C PHE A 195 15.57 28.72 -2.76
N LEU A 196 15.42 27.82 -1.78
CA LEU A 196 15.56 28.17 -0.37
C LEU A 196 17.02 28.48 0.00
N THR A 197 17.98 27.73 -0.55
CA THR A 197 19.41 27.92 -0.21
C THR A 197 20.10 28.98 -1.06
N HIS A 198 19.96 28.92 -2.40
CA HIS A 198 20.68 29.81 -3.29
C HIS A 198 19.96 31.15 -3.54
N THR A 199 18.61 31.11 -3.69
CA THR A 199 17.83 32.33 -3.97
C THR A 199 17.52 33.08 -2.70
N MET A 200 17.03 32.40 -1.65
CA MET A 200 16.61 33.01 -0.39
C MET A 200 17.77 33.09 0.65
N GLY A 201 18.87 32.37 0.42
CA GLY A 201 20.07 32.43 1.26
C GLY A 201 19.94 31.74 2.61
N LEU A 202 18.99 30.81 2.77
CA LEU A 202 18.75 30.10 4.02
C LEU A 202 19.76 28.95 4.21
N LYS A 203 20.17 28.71 5.45
CA LYS A 203 21.00 27.57 5.85
C LYS A 203 20.11 26.50 6.45
N ILE A 204 19.59 25.61 5.61
CA ILE A 204 18.67 24.53 5.99
C ILE A 204 19.19 23.19 5.47
N SER A 205 18.87 22.11 6.18
CA SER A 205 19.23 20.74 5.82
C SER A 205 18.33 20.17 4.70
N ALA A 206 18.77 19.08 4.07
CA ALA A 206 17.99 18.40 3.05
C ALA A 206 16.66 17.81 3.59
N GLU A 207 16.64 17.41 4.87
CA GLU A 207 15.46 16.93 5.56
C GLU A 207 14.44 18.04 5.75
N GLU A 208 14.89 19.22 6.19
CA GLU A 208 14.07 20.43 6.37
C GLU A 208 13.50 20.91 5.03
N VAL A 209 14.30 20.91 3.96
CA VAL A 209 13.81 21.20 2.59
C VAL A 209 12.71 20.23 2.21
N THR A 210 12.90 18.95 2.46
CA THR A 210 11.89 17.93 2.12
C THR A 210 10.59 18.16 2.88
N LEU A 211 10.69 18.49 4.18
CA LEU A 211 9.54 18.74 5.03
C LEU A 211 8.75 19.98 4.59
N ILE A 212 9.42 21.11 4.33
CA ILE A 212 8.75 22.34 3.90
C ILE A 212 8.17 22.19 2.49
N THR A 213 8.89 21.51 1.57
CA THR A 213 8.38 21.22 0.22
C THR A 213 7.12 20.37 0.27
N ARG A 214 7.08 19.38 1.16
CA ARG A 214 5.90 18.53 1.37
C ARG A 214 4.72 19.34 1.92
N ARG A 215 4.94 20.26 2.86
CA ARG A 215 3.89 21.10 3.45
C ARG A 215 3.32 22.12 2.46
N THR A 216 4.17 22.69 1.62
CA THR A 216 3.75 23.62 0.58
C THR A 216 3.30 22.93 -0.71
N GLU A 217 3.43 21.61 -0.82
CA GLU A 217 3.23 20.83 -2.06
C GLU A 217 3.94 21.44 -3.28
N GLY A 218 5.11 22.04 -3.06
CA GLY A 218 5.86 22.71 -4.11
C GLY A 218 5.24 24.00 -4.63
N TRP A 219 4.27 24.61 -3.92
CA TRP A 219 3.73 25.91 -4.22
C TRP A 219 4.75 27.01 -3.95
N ILE A 220 5.22 27.69 -5.01
CA ILE A 220 6.38 28.57 -4.91
C ILE A 220 6.12 29.82 -4.04
N ALA A 221 4.92 30.42 -4.11
CA ALA A 221 4.60 31.55 -3.24
C ALA A 221 4.55 31.11 -1.76
N GLY A 222 4.09 29.88 -1.47
CA GLY A 222 4.15 29.30 -0.14
C GLY A 222 5.59 29.10 0.35
N LEU A 223 6.49 28.62 -0.51
CA LEU A 223 7.92 28.51 -0.21
C LEU A 223 8.57 29.88 0.02
N GLU A 224 8.24 30.87 -0.78
CA GLU A 224 8.74 32.25 -0.64
C GLU A 224 8.30 32.87 0.69
N MET A 225 7.02 32.77 1.04
CA MET A 225 6.49 33.28 2.30
C MET A 225 7.05 32.56 3.51
N ALA A 226 7.25 31.23 3.40
CA ALA A 226 7.95 30.45 4.43
C ALA A 226 9.40 30.93 4.58
N ALA A 227 10.12 31.12 3.48
CA ALA A 227 11.48 31.60 3.49
C ALA A 227 11.62 32.99 4.12
N LEU A 228 10.74 33.91 3.77
CA LEU A 228 10.69 35.25 4.37
C LEU A 228 10.44 35.20 5.87
N SER A 229 9.58 34.28 6.32
CA SER A 229 9.31 34.06 7.74
C SER A 229 10.53 33.50 8.49
N MET A 230 11.37 32.73 7.81
CA MET A 230 12.56 32.07 8.39
C MET A 230 13.81 32.97 8.45
N GLN A 231 13.88 34.03 7.63
CA GLN A 231 15.09 34.84 7.47
C GLN A 231 15.64 35.47 8.75
N ASN A 232 14.80 35.65 9.79
CA ASN A 232 15.21 36.36 11.04
C ASN A 232 15.01 35.45 12.27
N LEU A 233 14.85 34.13 12.10
CA LEU A 233 14.62 33.20 13.20
C LEU A 233 15.92 32.50 13.61
N GLU A 234 16.14 32.38 14.92
CA GLU A 234 17.25 31.60 15.49
C GLU A 234 16.97 30.09 15.41
N ASP A 235 15.70 29.66 15.55
CA ASP A 235 15.25 28.25 15.45
C ASP A 235 14.43 28.03 14.20
N VAL A 236 15.12 27.79 13.08
CA VAL A 236 14.49 27.47 11.80
C VAL A 236 13.84 26.08 11.81
N SER A 237 14.45 25.11 12.51
CA SER A 237 13.94 23.74 12.60
C SER A 237 12.61 23.68 13.36
N GLY A 238 12.52 24.38 14.50
CA GLY A 238 11.27 24.51 15.24
C GLY A 238 10.16 25.18 14.42
N PHE A 239 10.50 26.22 13.67
CA PHE A 239 9.56 26.89 12.77
C PHE A 239 9.05 25.96 11.69
N ILE A 240 9.93 25.21 11.00
CA ILE A 240 9.52 24.29 9.94
C ILE A 240 8.58 23.20 10.49
N ASN A 241 8.83 22.71 11.71
CA ASN A 241 7.95 21.72 12.35
C ASN A 241 6.56 22.27 12.69
N THR A 242 6.44 23.57 12.95
CA THR A 242 5.18 24.26 13.30
C THR A 242 4.59 25.08 12.16
N PHE A 243 5.22 25.06 10.97
CA PHE A 243 4.78 25.84 9.81
C PHE A 243 3.38 25.46 9.35
N THR A 244 2.46 26.43 9.30
CA THR A 244 1.04 26.25 8.97
C THR A 244 0.52 27.39 8.09
N GLY A 245 -0.66 27.22 7.52
CA GLY A 245 -1.37 28.22 6.74
C GLY A 245 -1.79 29.47 7.53
N ASN A 246 -1.68 29.43 8.86
CA ASN A 246 -1.97 30.56 9.76
C ASN A 246 -0.78 31.50 9.95
N GLN A 247 0.36 31.27 9.31
CA GLN A 247 1.47 32.20 9.33
C GLN A 247 1.08 33.54 8.69
N HIS A 248 1.45 34.66 9.30
CA HIS A 248 0.99 36.00 8.95
C HIS A 248 1.01 36.29 7.43
N TYR A 249 2.13 36.06 6.76
CA TYR A 249 2.26 36.34 5.32
C TYR A 249 1.38 35.42 4.44
N ILE A 250 1.24 34.15 4.80
CA ILE A 250 0.40 33.20 4.07
C ILE A 250 -1.08 33.51 4.29
N TYR A 251 -1.42 33.78 5.56
CA TYR A 251 -2.78 34.15 5.94
C TYR A 251 -3.26 35.40 5.18
N ASP A 252 -2.47 36.47 5.20
CA ASP A 252 -2.81 37.73 4.52
C ASP A 252 -2.95 37.53 3.01
N TYR A 253 -2.04 36.76 2.39
CA TYR A 253 -2.10 36.50 0.95
C TYR A 253 -3.34 35.67 0.56
N LEU A 254 -3.58 34.54 1.24
CA LEU A 254 -4.70 33.65 0.94
C LEU A 254 -6.04 34.30 1.26
N LEU A 255 -6.14 35.09 2.33
CA LEU A 255 -7.33 35.81 2.70
C LEU A 255 -7.60 36.95 1.74
N GLY A 256 -6.59 37.82 1.46
CA GLY A 256 -6.73 39.03 0.64
C GLY A 256 -6.94 38.71 -0.85
N GLU A 257 -6.08 37.85 -1.42
CA GLU A 257 -6.05 37.55 -2.85
C GLU A 257 -7.04 36.49 -3.31
N ILE A 258 -7.49 35.63 -2.38
CA ILE A 258 -8.26 34.43 -2.77
C ILE A 258 -9.66 34.47 -2.16
N LEU A 259 -9.76 34.45 -0.83
CA LEU A 259 -11.03 34.24 -0.16
C LEU A 259 -11.93 35.49 -0.25
N SER A 260 -11.38 36.72 -0.12
CA SER A 260 -12.13 37.96 -0.14
C SER A 260 -12.78 38.27 -1.49
N HIS A 261 -12.25 37.77 -2.60
CA HIS A 261 -12.77 37.95 -3.93
C HIS A 261 -13.90 36.96 -4.30
N GLN A 262 -14.21 35.98 -3.39
CA GLN A 262 -15.31 35.07 -3.65
C GLN A 262 -16.65 35.60 -3.16
N SER A 263 -17.73 35.12 -3.79
CA SER A 263 -19.08 35.38 -3.30
C SER A 263 -19.30 34.88 -1.87
N SER A 264 -20.22 35.50 -1.13
CA SER A 264 -20.53 35.07 0.24
C SER A 264 -20.99 33.61 0.34
N GLU A 265 -21.57 33.07 -0.72
CA GLU A 265 -22.00 31.68 -0.82
C GLU A 265 -20.80 30.74 -0.96
N ILE A 266 -19.87 31.06 -1.86
CA ILE A 266 -18.63 30.30 -2.06
C ILE A 266 -17.75 30.40 -0.82
N GLN A 267 -17.62 31.57 -0.18
CA GLN A 267 -16.88 31.72 1.07
C GLN A 267 -17.44 30.77 2.16
N ARG A 268 -18.76 30.76 2.32
CA ARG A 268 -19.42 29.90 3.29
C ARG A 268 -19.24 28.41 2.97
N PHE A 269 -19.38 28.03 1.69
CA PHE A 269 -19.14 26.69 1.22
C PHE A 269 -17.71 26.23 1.57
N LEU A 270 -16.70 27.02 1.22
CA LEU A 270 -15.29 26.75 1.52
C LEU A 270 -15.05 26.59 3.02
N LEU A 271 -15.63 27.48 3.84
CA LEU A 271 -15.48 27.41 5.29
C LEU A 271 -16.13 26.15 5.88
N TYR A 272 -17.39 25.84 5.53
CA TYR A 272 -18.12 24.71 6.09
C TYR A 272 -17.52 23.36 5.67
N THR A 273 -17.04 23.24 4.44
CA THR A 273 -16.42 22.01 3.93
C THR A 273 -14.95 21.85 4.34
N SER A 274 -14.32 22.89 4.91
CA SER A 274 -12.92 22.85 5.36
C SER A 274 -12.65 21.86 6.50
N ILE A 275 -13.68 21.45 7.26
CA ILE A 275 -13.56 20.42 8.31
C ILE A 275 -13.23 19.05 7.74
N LEU A 276 -13.46 18.85 6.42
CA LEU A 276 -13.24 17.60 5.71
C LEU A 276 -11.81 17.54 5.18
N ASP A 277 -11.19 16.34 5.22
CA ASP A 277 -9.91 16.10 4.56
C ASP A 277 -10.10 15.75 3.09
N GLN A 278 -11.20 15.05 2.80
CA GLN A 278 -11.68 14.71 1.46
C GLN A 278 -13.19 14.92 1.40
N PHE A 279 -13.69 15.35 0.28
CA PHE A 279 -15.10 15.63 0.13
C PHE A 279 -15.63 15.35 -1.29
N CYS A 280 -16.91 15.06 -1.36
CA CYS A 280 -17.67 14.89 -2.60
C CYS A 280 -18.95 15.74 -2.54
N ALA A 281 -19.59 15.96 -3.68
CA ALA A 281 -20.79 16.82 -3.76
C ALA A 281 -21.91 16.41 -2.78
N PRO A 282 -22.29 15.11 -2.65
CA PRO A 282 -23.34 14.70 -1.69
C PRO A 282 -23.00 14.99 -0.23
N LEU A 283 -21.71 14.86 0.16
CA LEU A 283 -21.25 15.20 1.49
C LEU A 283 -21.33 16.71 1.74
N CYS A 284 -20.89 17.52 0.76
CA CYS A 284 -21.00 18.97 0.84
C CYS A 284 -22.46 19.43 0.93
N ASP A 285 -23.37 18.85 0.14
CA ASP A 285 -24.82 19.13 0.23
C ASP A 285 -25.36 18.84 1.64
N THR A 286 -24.92 17.75 2.27
CA THR A 286 -25.30 17.41 3.63
C THR A 286 -24.85 18.45 4.65
N LEU A 287 -23.64 18.99 4.50
CA LEU A 287 -23.14 20.05 5.40
C LEU A 287 -23.88 21.37 5.19
N MET A 288 -24.23 21.69 3.95
CA MET A 288 -24.91 22.93 3.58
C MET A 288 -26.42 22.92 3.90
N ALA A 289 -27.08 21.76 3.98
CA ALA A 289 -28.54 21.58 4.09
C ALA A 289 -29.20 22.16 5.35
N GLY A 290 -28.44 22.58 6.36
CA GLY A 290 -28.99 23.08 7.63
C GLY A 290 -29.22 24.56 7.73
N ASP A 291 -28.85 25.31 6.77
CA ASP A 291 -28.93 26.76 6.82
C ASP A 291 -30.24 27.24 6.20
N LYS A 292 -31.10 27.87 7.01
CA LYS A 292 -32.40 28.40 6.55
C LYS A 292 -32.30 29.43 5.40
N LYS A 293 -31.07 29.92 5.12
CA LYS A 293 -30.75 30.81 4.01
C LYS A 293 -30.39 30.09 2.70
N SER A 294 -30.31 28.76 2.71
CA SER A 294 -29.81 27.96 1.59
C SER A 294 -30.89 27.48 0.61
N CYS A 295 -32.14 27.92 0.72
CA CYS A 295 -33.21 27.53 -0.23
C CYS A 295 -32.98 27.96 -1.70
N SER A 296 -31.97 28.78 -1.99
CA SER A 296 -31.62 29.23 -3.35
C SER A 296 -30.16 28.95 -3.75
N ALA A 297 -29.37 28.25 -2.92
CA ALA A 297 -27.98 27.93 -3.24
C ALA A 297 -27.89 26.89 -4.37
N PRO A 298 -26.96 27.04 -5.30
CA PRO A 298 -26.72 26.01 -6.33
C PRO A 298 -26.27 24.71 -5.72
N PRO A 299 -26.56 23.54 -6.34
CA PRO A 299 -26.06 22.25 -5.90
C PRO A 299 -24.53 22.26 -5.76
N SER A 300 -24.01 21.57 -4.75
CA SER A 300 -22.56 21.51 -4.50
C SER A 300 -21.75 21.04 -5.72
N THR A 301 -22.35 20.23 -6.59
CA THR A 301 -21.73 19.82 -7.86
C THR A 301 -21.36 21.01 -8.73
N ILE A 302 -22.22 22.02 -8.82
CA ILE A 302 -21.97 23.22 -9.63
C ILE A 302 -20.86 24.07 -8.98
N ILE A 303 -20.93 24.23 -7.64
CA ILE A 303 -19.89 24.96 -6.90
C ILE A 303 -18.52 24.29 -7.06
N LEU A 304 -18.45 22.97 -6.95
CA LEU A 304 -17.20 22.24 -7.10
C LEU A 304 -16.62 22.36 -8.52
N GLN A 305 -17.46 22.30 -9.55
CA GLN A 305 -17.04 22.54 -10.92
C GLN A 305 -16.53 23.98 -11.12
N GLU A 306 -17.19 24.97 -10.54
CA GLU A 306 -16.74 26.36 -10.57
C GLU A 306 -15.40 26.55 -9.87
N LEU A 307 -15.22 25.96 -8.67
CA LEU A 307 -13.97 26.01 -7.94
C LEU A 307 -12.82 25.33 -8.70
N GLU A 308 -13.09 24.22 -9.37
CA GLU A 308 -12.11 23.50 -10.19
C GLU A 308 -11.72 24.33 -11.42
N HIS A 309 -12.69 24.84 -12.19
CA HIS A 309 -12.41 25.69 -13.35
C HIS A 309 -11.64 26.97 -12.98
N SER A 310 -11.92 27.51 -11.80
CA SER A 310 -11.22 28.67 -11.26
C SER A 310 -9.87 28.34 -10.60
N ASN A 311 -9.45 27.08 -10.56
CA ASN A 311 -8.24 26.59 -9.88
C ASN A 311 -8.12 27.14 -8.43
N LEU A 312 -9.21 27.11 -7.65
CA LEU A 312 -9.27 27.67 -6.29
C LEU A 312 -8.75 26.71 -5.23
N PHE A 313 -7.49 26.25 -5.38
CA PHE A 313 -6.80 25.37 -4.43
C PHE A 313 -7.56 24.06 -4.12
N ILE A 314 -8.45 23.64 -5.03
CA ILE A 314 -9.12 22.34 -5.02
C ILE A 314 -8.36 21.35 -5.89
N ILE A 315 -8.21 20.12 -5.43
CA ILE A 315 -7.42 19.08 -6.09
C ILE A 315 -8.31 17.85 -6.21
N PRO A 316 -8.63 17.39 -7.44
CA PRO A 316 -9.34 16.13 -7.64
C PRO A 316 -8.47 14.95 -7.21
N LEU A 317 -9.06 13.95 -6.58
CA LEU A 317 -8.38 12.75 -6.06
C LEU A 317 -8.56 11.54 -6.98
N ASP A 318 -9.58 11.54 -7.83
CA ASP A 318 -9.88 10.48 -8.77
C ASP A 318 -10.03 10.99 -10.21
N HIS A 319 -9.97 10.08 -11.20
CA HIS A 319 -10.13 10.42 -12.62
C HIS A 319 -11.57 10.79 -13.01
N GLU A 320 -12.55 10.37 -12.20
CA GLU A 320 -13.97 10.68 -12.43
C GLU A 320 -14.38 12.01 -11.79
N GLN A 321 -13.46 12.66 -11.10
CA GLN A 321 -13.65 13.94 -10.42
C GLN A 321 -14.84 13.92 -9.46
N GLN A 322 -14.98 12.84 -8.71
CA GLN A 322 -16.01 12.67 -7.69
C GLN A 322 -15.54 13.12 -6.32
N TRP A 323 -14.24 12.86 -6.01
CA TRP A 323 -13.62 13.21 -4.75
C TRP A 323 -12.57 14.30 -4.91
N TYR A 324 -12.59 15.24 -3.96
CA TYR A 324 -11.72 16.41 -3.93
C TYR A 324 -11.08 16.59 -2.56
N ARG A 325 -9.98 17.32 -2.53
CA ARG A 325 -9.41 17.91 -1.31
C ARG A 325 -8.94 19.34 -1.57
N TYR A 326 -8.83 20.11 -0.52
CA TYR A 326 -8.15 21.41 -0.59
C TYR A 326 -6.63 21.25 -0.46
N HIS A 327 -5.90 22.29 -0.93
CA HIS A 327 -4.47 22.41 -0.64
C HIS A 327 -4.27 22.56 0.88
N PRO A 328 -3.27 21.87 1.52
CA PRO A 328 -3.13 21.85 2.97
C PRO A 328 -3.11 23.22 3.65
N LEU A 329 -2.29 24.16 3.15
CA LEU A 329 -2.20 25.50 3.71
C LEU A 329 -3.52 26.29 3.57
N PHE A 330 -4.28 26.05 2.54
CA PHE A 330 -5.60 26.65 2.35
C PHE A 330 -6.63 26.05 3.32
N THR A 331 -6.59 24.74 3.52
CA THR A 331 -7.42 24.05 4.53
C THR A 331 -7.20 24.63 5.92
N GLU A 332 -5.93 24.82 6.32
CA GLU A 332 -5.58 25.34 7.64
C GLU A 332 -6.09 26.77 7.85
N LEU A 333 -5.93 27.64 6.85
CA LEU A 333 -6.51 29.00 6.86
C LEU A 333 -8.04 28.96 7.01
N LEU A 334 -8.71 28.14 6.18
CA LEU A 334 -10.19 28.03 6.22
C LEU A 334 -10.67 27.52 7.57
N ARG A 335 -10.01 26.52 8.15
CA ARG A 335 -10.30 25.97 9.49
C ARG A 335 -10.12 27.01 10.58
N SER A 336 -9.02 27.75 10.55
CA SER A 336 -8.79 28.85 11.50
C SER A 336 -9.87 29.93 11.36
N HIS A 337 -10.23 30.32 10.14
CA HIS A 337 -11.25 31.31 9.89
C HIS A 337 -12.66 30.83 10.30
N LEU A 338 -12.97 29.54 10.09
CA LEU A 338 -14.19 28.89 10.55
C LEU A 338 -14.32 28.95 12.08
N GLN A 339 -13.24 28.60 12.79
CA GLN A 339 -13.20 28.62 14.26
C GLN A 339 -13.45 30.02 14.81
N HIS A 340 -12.91 31.08 14.17
CA HIS A 340 -13.11 32.45 14.64
C HIS A 340 -14.49 33.01 14.30
N LYS A 341 -15.04 32.68 13.12
CA LYS A 341 -16.26 33.33 12.59
C LYS A 341 -17.55 32.53 12.87
N TYR A 342 -17.45 31.19 12.94
CA TYR A 342 -18.60 30.27 13.03
C TYR A 342 -18.40 29.16 14.07
N GLN A 343 -17.83 29.50 15.22
CA GLN A 343 -17.54 28.52 16.29
C GLN A 343 -18.78 27.72 16.69
N ASP A 344 -19.95 28.36 16.78
CA ASP A 344 -21.23 27.73 17.15
C ASP A 344 -21.69 26.67 16.13
N GLN A 345 -21.23 26.76 14.88
CA GLN A 345 -21.61 25.82 13.81
C GLN A 345 -20.69 24.59 13.76
N LEU A 346 -19.49 24.68 14.34
CA LEU A 346 -18.46 23.65 14.19
C LEU A 346 -18.93 22.27 14.69
N GLN A 347 -19.57 22.24 15.86
CA GLN A 347 -20.12 21.00 16.43
C GLN A 347 -21.17 20.38 15.51
N PHE A 348 -22.05 21.19 14.96
CA PHE A 348 -23.11 20.72 14.09
C PHE A 348 -22.60 20.20 12.74
N LEU A 349 -21.58 20.85 12.17
CA LEU A 349 -20.93 20.41 10.94
C LEU A 349 -20.28 19.04 11.14
N HIS A 350 -19.51 18.85 12.22
CA HIS A 350 -18.88 17.56 12.51
C HIS A 350 -19.89 16.44 12.76
N MET A 351 -20.99 16.71 13.47
CA MET A 351 -22.06 15.74 13.69
C MET A 351 -22.71 15.29 12.36
N ARG A 352 -22.93 16.22 11.43
CA ARG A 352 -23.47 15.90 10.09
C ARG A 352 -22.50 15.10 9.27
N ALA A 353 -21.24 15.52 9.24
CA ALA A 353 -20.19 14.77 8.55
C ALA A 353 -20.10 13.34 9.08
N SER A 354 -20.08 13.18 10.43
CA SER A 354 -20.07 11.85 11.04
C SER A 354 -21.29 11.00 10.63
N ALA A 355 -22.50 11.60 10.61
CA ALA A 355 -23.71 10.89 10.20
C ALA A 355 -23.69 10.45 8.74
N TRP A 356 -23.18 11.31 7.84
CA TRP A 356 -23.06 10.98 6.44
C TRP A 356 -22.03 9.86 6.22
N PHE A 357 -20.82 9.98 6.80
CA PHE A 357 -19.79 8.94 6.68
C PHE A 357 -20.26 7.59 7.20
N GLU A 358 -20.98 7.57 8.35
CA GLU A 358 -21.59 6.36 8.86
C GLU A 358 -22.58 5.74 7.87
N SER A 359 -23.44 6.55 7.22
CA SER A 359 -24.41 6.07 6.23
C SER A 359 -23.75 5.47 4.98
N GLN A 360 -22.53 5.90 4.66
CA GLN A 360 -21.72 5.39 3.55
C GLN A 360 -20.80 4.22 3.95
N GLY A 361 -20.82 3.80 5.22
CA GLY A 361 -19.95 2.73 5.73
C GLY A 361 -18.50 3.16 5.95
N MET A 362 -18.18 4.45 5.88
CA MET A 362 -16.86 5.02 6.12
C MET A 362 -16.70 5.32 7.62
N ILE A 363 -16.55 4.25 8.41
CA ILE A 363 -16.66 4.30 9.86
C ILE A 363 -15.55 5.09 10.53
N SER A 364 -14.33 5.03 10.02
CA SER A 364 -13.19 5.75 10.60
C SER A 364 -13.33 7.25 10.51
N GLU A 365 -13.80 7.75 9.37
CA GLU A 365 -14.10 9.18 9.20
C GLU A 365 -15.27 9.59 10.11
N ALA A 366 -16.29 8.74 10.23
CA ALA A 366 -17.41 8.99 11.15
C ALA A 366 -16.92 9.12 12.60
N ILE A 367 -16.03 8.23 13.04
CA ILE A 367 -15.43 8.27 14.38
C ILE A 367 -14.55 9.52 14.53
N ARG A 368 -13.70 9.84 13.55
CA ARG A 368 -12.84 11.02 13.58
C ARG A 368 -13.62 12.31 13.78
N HIS A 369 -14.73 12.47 13.05
CA HIS A 369 -15.59 13.64 13.20
C HIS A 369 -16.33 13.65 14.55
N SER A 370 -16.68 12.50 15.11
CA SER A 370 -17.26 12.41 16.45
C SER A 370 -16.25 12.77 17.56
N PHE A 371 -14.96 12.39 17.39
CA PHE A 371 -13.87 12.82 18.28
C PHE A 371 -13.70 14.34 18.31
N ALA A 372 -13.78 15.01 17.15
CA ALA A 372 -13.62 16.45 17.06
C ALA A 372 -14.64 17.25 17.90
N VAL A 373 -15.77 16.64 18.24
CA VAL A 373 -16.85 17.26 19.04
C VAL A 373 -17.09 16.57 20.38
N ASN A 374 -16.24 15.61 20.76
CA ASN A 374 -16.33 14.82 21.98
C ASN A 374 -17.70 14.10 22.12
N ASP A 375 -18.29 13.63 21.02
CA ASP A 375 -19.50 12.82 21.02
C ASP A 375 -19.20 11.37 21.39
N TRP A 376 -18.91 11.14 22.67
CA TRP A 376 -18.49 9.85 23.21
C TRP A 376 -19.53 8.76 23.02
N GLU A 377 -20.79 9.09 23.11
CA GLU A 377 -21.88 8.12 22.94
C GLU A 377 -21.87 7.55 21.52
N ARG A 378 -21.71 8.41 20.54
CA ARG A 378 -21.60 8.01 19.15
C ARG A 378 -20.31 7.24 18.85
N ILE A 379 -19.18 7.68 19.41
CA ILE A 379 -17.89 6.99 19.27
C ILE A 379 -18.01 5.55 19.79
N VAL A 380 -18.53 5.38 21.02
CA VAL A 380 -18.72 4.06 21.62
C VAL A 380 -19.60 3.18 20.73
N ARG A 381 -20.73 3.70 20.27
CA ARG A 381 -21.65 2.97 19.40
C ARG A 381 -20.98 2.57 18.08
N LEU A 382 -20.25 3.48 17.44
CA LEU A 382 -19.56 3.21 16.18
C LEU A 382 -18.43 2.20 16.36
N VAL A 383 -17.63 2.34 17.42
CA VAL A 383 -16.52 1.42 17.71
C VAL A 383 -17.05 0.04 18.06
N SER A 384 -18.00 -0.08 18.99
CA SER A 384 -18.56 -1.37 19.41
C SER A 384 -19.20 -2.14 18.26
N ALA A 385 -19.97 -1.44 17.40
CA ALA A 385 -20.64 -2.05 16.27
C ALA A 385 -19.70 -2.42 15.11
N ASN A 386 -18.49 -1.82 15.03
CA ASN A 386 -17.63 -1.92 13.86
C ASN A 386 -16.17 -2.26 14.21
N VAL A 387 -15.88 -2.77 15.42
CA VAL A 387 -14.51 -3.11 15.83
C VAL A 387 -13.78 -3.91 14.75
N PHE A 388 -14.44 -4.90 14.16
CA PHE A 388 -13.84 -5.76 13.14
C PHE A 388 -13.75 -5.09 11.78
N ALA A 389 -14.70 -4.24 11.38
CA ALA A 389 -14.59 -3.46 10.14
C ALA A 389 -13.44 -2.45 10.21
N LEU A 390 -13.19 -1.88 11.36
CA LEU A 390 -12.04 -0.99 11.62
C LEU A 390 -10.71 -1.75 11.60
N LEU A 391 -10.70 -2.98 12.11
CA LEU A 391 -9.59 -3.92 11.96
C LEU A 391 -9.33 -4.24 10.49
N GLU A 392 -10.37 -4.32 9.68
CA GLU A 392 -10.33 -4.68 8.26
C GLU A 392 -9.71 -3.61 7.36
N GLN A 393 -9.89 -2.35 7.68
CA GLN A 393 -9.49 -1.24 6.81
C GLN A 393 -8.03 -0.78 7.01
N ASN A 394 -7.24 -1.50 7.82
CA ASN A 394 -5.86 -1.12 8.18
C ASN A 394 -5.76 0.26 8.87
N GLU A 395 -6.87 0.79 9.36
CA GLU A 395 -6.97 2.09 10.03
C GLU A 395 -6.72 2.02 11.54
N LEU A 396 -6.38 0.82 12.01
CA LEU A 396 -6.09 0.50 13.40
C LEU A 396 -5.03 1.39 14.04
N THR A 397 -3.96 1.70 13.29
CA THR A 397 -2.89 2.58 13.77
C THR A 397 -3.38 3.99 14.03
N SER A 398 -4.32 4.48 13.22
CA SER A 398 -4.94 5.80 13.40
C SER A 398 -5.88 5.80 14.60
N LEU A 399 -6.74 4.78 14.71
CA LEU A 399 -7.67 4.61 15.82
C LEU A 399 -6.95 4.38 17.15
N SER A 400 -5.87 3.56 17.15
CA SER A 400 -5.04 3.33 18.33
C SER A 400 -4.47 4.63 18.88
N ARG A 401 -3.85 5.41 18.00
CA ARG A 401 -3.29 6.70 18.43
C ARG A 401 -4.34 7.66 18.95
N GLN A 402 -5.55 7.63 18.41
CA GLN A 402 -6.67 8.44 18.89
C GLN A 402 -7.20 7.93 20.24
N LEU A 403 -7.27 6.61 20.42
CA LEU A 403 -7.69 5.99 21.69
C LEU A 403 -6.62 6.13 22.79
N GLU A 404 -5.33 6.08 22.45
CA GLU A 404 -4.21 6.30 23.38
C GLU A 404 -4.14 7.74 23.90
N ASN A 405 -4.57 8.71 23.10
CA ASN A 405 -4.61 10.13 23.49
C ASN A 405 -5.81 10.48 24.38
N LEU A 406 -6.72 9.54 24.63
CA LEU A 406 -7.83 9.77 25.57
C LEU A 406 -7.28 9.82 26.99
N SER A 407 -7.80 10.78 27.78
CA SER A 407 -7.52 10.80 29.21
C SER A 407 -8.01 9.50 29.86
N HIS A 408 -7.21 8.97 30.77
CA HIS A 408 -7.51 7.71 31.47
C HIS A 408 -8.93 7.68 32.09
N GLU A 409 -9.41 8.81 32.56
CA GLU A 409 -10.77 8.97 33.15
C GLU A 409 -11.88 8.72 32.10
N VAL A 410 -11.73 9.16 30.87
CA VAL A 410 -12.73 8.96 29.80
C VAL A 410 -12.72 7.51 29.31
N SER A 411 -11.55 6.87 29.23
CA SER A 411 -11.43 5.46 28.83
C SER A 411 -12.02 4.53 29.88
N ALA A 412 -11.74 4.75 31.16
CA ALA A 412 -12.24 3.94 32.27
C ALA A 412 -13.77 3.98 32.39
N ALA A 413 -14.37 5.14 32.16
CA ALA A 413 -15.84 5.30 32.23
C ALA A 413 -16.61 4.62 31.09
N ARG A 414 -15.92 3.98 30.08
CA ARG A 414 -16.55 3.44 28.86
C ARG A 414 -15.98 2.10 28.44
N PRO A 415 -16.44 0.97 29.05
CA PRO A 415 -15.90 -0.37 28.82
C PRO A 415 -15.78 -0.78 27.35
N TRP A 416 -16.67 -0.30 26.48
CA TRP A 416 -16.61 -0.60 25.04
C TRP A 416 -15.37 -0.02 24.34
N LEU A 417 -14.85 1.14 24.78
CA LEU A 417 -13.60 1.69 24.25
C LEU A 417 -12.40 0.82 24.68
N LEU A 418 -12.46 0.30 25.91
CA LEU A 418 -11.45 -0.64 26.40
C LEU A 418 -11.49 -1.97 25.65
N ILE A 419 -12.66 -2.49 25.28
CA ILE A 419 -12.82 -3.65 24.39
C ILE A 419 -12.15 -3.38 23.05
N GLY A 420 -12.39 -2.21 22.44
CA GLY A 420 -11.74 -1.80 21.18
C GLY A 420 -10.21 -1.78 21.32
N ARG A 421 -9.66 -1.19 22.40
CA ARG A 421 -8.22 -1.18 22.71
C ARG A 421 -7.67 -2.59 22.92
N ALA A 422 -8.37 -3.45 23.63
CA ALA A 422 -7.95 -4.81 23.89
C ALA A 422 -7.89 -5.66 22.61
N TRP A 423 -8.91 -5.56 21.74
CA TRP A 423 -8.87 -6.19 20.42
C TRP A 423 -7.72 -5.68 19.57
N LEU A 424 -7.52 -4.36 19.56
CA LEU A 424 -6.43 -3.74 18.82
C LEU A 424 -5.07 -4.27 19.28
N ALA A 425 -4.81 -4.23 20.61
CA ALA A 425 -3.57 -4.73 21.19
C ALA A 425 -3.35 -6.22 20.87
N ALA A 426 -4.42 -7.03 20.93
CA ALA A 426 -4.37 -8.45 20.61
C ALA A 426 -3.96 -8.70 19.14
N TYR A 427 -4.55 -7.96 18.19
CA TYR A 427 -4.26 -8.14 16.76
C TYR A 427 -2.94 -7.51 16.30
N THR A 428 -2.46 -6.47 16.98
CA THR A 428 -1.13 -5.88 16.71
C THR A 428 0.03 -6.62 17.37
N GLY A 429 -0.25 -7.72 18.09
CA GLY A 429 0.78 -8.55 18.76
C GLY A 429 1.26 -7.99 20.09
N GLN A 430 0.65 -6.95 20.62
CA GLN A 430 0.96 -6.38 21.96
C GLN A 430 0.32 -7.21 23.07
N LEU A 431 0.54 -8.51 23.08
CA LEU A 431 -0.18 -9.47 23.93
C LEU A 431 -0.04 -9.19 25.43
N ASP A 432 1.11 -8.66 25.86
CA ASP A 432 1.39 -8.34 27.27
C ASP A 432 0.51 -7.18 27.77
N SER A 433 0.07 -6.28 26.90
CA SER A 433 -0.79 -5.15 27.26
C SER A 433 -2.28 -5.52 27.36
N VAL A 434 -2.68 -6.68 26.81
CA VAL A 434 -4.09 -7.07 26.73
C VAL A 434 -4.68 -7.40 28.11
N GLU A 435 -4.04 -8.25 28.89
CA GLU A 435 -4.59 -8.69 30.17
C GLU A 435 -4.77 -7.57 31.20
N PRO A 436 -3.87 -6.56 31.30
CA PRO A 436 -4.15 -5.36 32.10
C PRO A 436 -5.42 -4.64 31.68
N ILE A 437 -5.65 -4.46 30.36
CA ILE A 437 -6.87 -3.80 29.84
C ILE A 437 -8.12 -4.63 30.18
N LEU A 438 -8.04 -5.98 30.02
CA LEU A 438 -9.18 -6.84 30.35
C LEU A 438 -9.56 -6.80 31.83
N LYS A 439 -8.57 -6.70 32.73
CA LYS A 439 -8.82 -6.52 34.17
C LYS A 439 -9.47 -5.17 34.49
N GLU A 440 -9.07 -4.12 33.78
CA GLU A 440 -9.70 -2.80 33.91
C GLU A 440 -11.18 -2.88 33.48
N ILE A 441 -11.48 -3.57 32.35
CA ILE A 441 -12.87 -3.81 31.92
C ILE A 441 -13.64 -4.59 32.95
N GLU A 442 -13.10 -5.66 33.53
CA GLU A 442 -13.76 -6.47 34.53
C GLU A 442 -14.10 -5.66 35.79
N PHE A 443 -13.19 -4.78 36.21
CA PHE A 443 -13.44 -3.88 37.34
C PHE A 443 -14.59 -2.90 37.05
N GLU A 444 -14.66 -2.34 35.86
CA GLU A 444 -15.72 -1.44 35.44
C GLU A 444 -17.06 -2.16 35.25
N ILE A 445 -17.05 -3.40 34.75
CA ILE A 445 -18.22 -4.24 34.56
C ILE A 445 -18.97 -4.43 35.90
N ASP A 446 -18.27 -4.64 37.02
CA ASP A 446 -18.87 -4.83 38.33
C ASP A 446 -19.67 -3.61 38.79
N SER A 447 -19.42 -2.44 38.19
CA SER A 447 -20.15 -1.19 38.49
C SER A 447 -21.41 -0.99 37.64
N LEU A 448 -21.64 -1.75 36.57
CA LEU A 448 -22.76 -1.61 35.65
C LEU A 448 -24.03 -2.31 36.18
N LYS A 449 -25.19 -1.75 35.83
CA LYS A 449 -26.50 -2.24 36.35
C LYS A 449 -27.31 -3.07 35.34
N GLY A 450 -26.85 -3.27 34.13
CA GLY A 450 -27.56 -3.97 33.03
C GLY A 450 -27.10 -5.40 32.81
N GLU A 451 -27.92 -6.43 33.12
CA GLU A 451 -27.54 -7.83 33.03
C GLU A 451 -27.17 -8.29 31.62
N VAL A 452 -27.84 -7.80 30.58
CA VAL A 452 -27.57 -8.13 29.15
C VAL A 452 -26.27 -7.48 28.65
N GLU A 453 -26.02 -6.24 29.04
CA GLU A 453 -24.79 -5.53 28.67
C GLU A 453 -23.57 -6.14 29.35
N LEU A 454 -23.70 -6.55 30.61
CA LEU A 454 -22.70 -7.28 31.40
C LEU A 454 -22.30 -8.60 30.70
N GLN A 455 -23.29 -9.39 30.27
CA GLN A 455 -23.05 -10.63 29.55
C GLN A 455 -22.33 -10.37 28.22
N THR A 456 -22.73 -9.37 27.44
CA THR A 456 -22.12 -9.05 26.16
C THR A 456 -20.66 -8.63 26.31
N LEU A 457 -20.36 -7.72 27.23
CA LEU A 457 -19.01 -7.28 27.54
C LEU A 457 -18.12 -8.44 28.03
N GLY A 458 -18.64 -9.24 28.95
CA GLY A 458 -17.95 -10.43 29.45
C GLY A 458 -17.68 -11.46 28.34
N GLY A 459 -18.62 -11.61 27.40
CA GLY A 459 -18.46 -12.43 26.22
C GLY A 459 -17.32 -11.93 25.31
N HIS A 460 -17.21 -10.62 25.11
CA HIS A 460 -16.07 -10.02 24.37
C HIS A 460 -14.74 -10.21 25.11
N VAL A 461 -14.70 -9.98 26.43
CA VAL A 461 -13.50 -10.26 27.24
C VAL A 461 -13.05 -11.71 27.11
N ALA A 462 -13.98 -12.65 27.17
CA ALA A 462 -13.70 -14.07 26.99
C ALA A 462 -13.20 -14.39 25.57
N ALA A 463 -13.77 -13.77 24.53
CA ALA A 463 -13.33 -13.96 23.15
C ALA A 463 -11.89 -13.42 22.93
N ILE A 464 -11.55 -12.27 23.50
CA ILE A 464 -10.19 -11.70 23.46
C ILE A 464 -9.21 -12.63 24.18
N ARG A 465 -9.57 -13.11 25.38
CA ARG A 465 -8.76 -14.10 26.12
C ARG A 465 -8.58 -15.42 25.36
N ALA A 466 -9.62 -15.88 24.65
CA ALA A 466 -9.50 -17.05 23.79
C ALA A 466 -8.42 -16.83 22.71
N TYR A 467 -8.42 -15.67 22.05
CA TYR A 467 -7.46 -15.31 21.04
C TYR A 467 -6.03 -15.19 21.61
N THR A 468 -5.85 -14.43 22.69
CA THR A 468 -4.53 -14.21 23.31
C THR A 468 -3.95 -15.49 23.91
N ASN A 469 -4.78 -16.33 24.51
CA ASN A 469 -4.35 -17.63 25.01
C ASN A 469 -3.99 -18.58 23.86
N TRP A 470 -4.70 -18.54 22.73
CA TRP A 470 -4.35 -19.30 21.54
C TRP A 470 -2.99 -18.86 20.98
N MET A 471 -2.73 -17.56 20.88
CA MET A 471 -1.46 -17.00 20.44
C MET A 471 -0.29 -17.39 21.37
N ASN A 472 -0.54 -17.44 22.68
CA ASN A 472 0.45 -17.83 23.70
C ASN A 472 0.54 -19.35 23.93
N ASP A 473 -0.02 -20.19 23.04
CA ASP A 473 -0.09 -21.66 23.15
C ASP A 473 -0.69 -22.21 24.47
N LYS A 474 -1.48 -21.38 25.16
CA LYS A 474 -2.23 -21.78 26.38
C LYS A 474 -3.59 -22.38 26.01
N ARG A 475 -3.58 -23.52 25.35
CA ARG A 475 -4.73 -24.10 24.65
C ARG A 475 -5.91 -24.44 25.54
N ASP A 476 -5.69 -25.02 26.71
CA ASP A 476 -6.79 -25.33 27.63
C ASP A 476 -7.49 -24.04 28.09
N LEU A 477 -6.73 -22.98 28.33
CA LEU A 477 -7.28 -21.67 28.66
C LEU A 477 -8.02 -21.03 27.47
N ALA A 478 -7.51 -21.21 26.26
CA ALA A 478 -8.17 -20.75 25.04
C ALA A 478 -9.51 -21.46 24.82
N VAL A 479 -9.56 -22.79 25.01
CA VAL A 479 -10.79 -23.59 24.93
C VAL A 479 -11.83 -23.10 25.92
N ASN A 480 -11.45 -22.96 27.20
CA ASN A 480 -12.35 -22.50 28.25
C ASN A 480 -12.89 -21.08 27.93
N ALA A 481 -12.00 -20.17 27.56
CA ALA A 481 -12.40 -18.80 27.23
C ALA A 481 -13.31 -18.75 25.99
N ALA A 482 -13.04 -19.55 24.96
CA ALA A 482 -13.90 -19.61 23.76
C ALA A 482 -15.29 -20.19 24.06
N GLN A 483 -15.38 -21.17 24.97
CA GLN A 483 -16.66 -21.72 25.43
C GLN A 483 -17.49 -20.66 26.19
N ILE A 484 -16.86 -19.93 27.12
CA ILE A 484 -17.50 -18.83 27.86
C ILE A 484 -17.98 -17.76 26.88
N ALA A 485 -17.16 -17.38 25.89
CA ALA A 485 -17.53 -16.42 24.87
C ALA A 485 -18.78 -16.85 24.08
N LEU A 486 -18.86 -18.13 23.68
CA LEU A 486 -20.01 -18.67 22.95
C LEU A 486 -21.28 -18.78 23.78
N GLU A 487 -21.14 -18.94 25.10
CA GLU A 487 -22.26 -18.99 26.06
C GLU A 487 -22.81 -17.58 26.36
N TRP A 488 -21.92 -16.60 26.55
CA TRP A 488 -22.30 -15.27 27.04
C TRP A 488 -22.63 -14.29 25.91
N LEU A 489 -22.03 -14.43 24.73
CA LEU A 489 -22.31 -13.55 23.60
C LEU A 489 -23.76 -13.74 23.10
N PRO A 490 -24.52 -12.66 22.88
CA PRO A 490 -25.83 -12.71 22.26
C PRO A 490 -25.81 -13.37 20.87
N ALA A 491 -26.97 -13.88 20.42
CA ALA A 491 -27.07 -14.58 19.14
C ALA A 491 -26.85 -13.68 17.91
N ASP A 492 -27.06 -12.39 18.05
CA ASP A 492 -26.83 -11.35 17.02
C ASP A 492 -25.35 -10.95 16.90
N GLU A 493 -24.51 -11.21 17.90
CA GLU A 493 -23.05 -11.01 17.86
C GLU A 493 -22.35 -12.11 17.03
N ARG A 494 -22.85 -12.34 15.83
CA ARG A 494 -22.46 -13.47 14.96
C ARG A 494 -21.01 -13.48 14.61
N LEU A 495 -20.41 -12.29 14.39
CA LEU A 495 -19.02 -12.16 13.98
C LEU A 495 -18.04 -12.60 15.09
N ILE A 496 -18.30 -12.15 16.34
CA ILE A 496 -17.46 -12.55 17.49
C ILE A 496 -17.67 -14.03 17.80
N ARG A 497 -18.90 -14.51 17.69
CA ARG A 497 -19.22 -15.94 17.82
C ARG A 497 -18.53 -16.78 16.76
N CYS A 498 -18.42 -16.29 15.51
CA CYS A 498 -17.65 -16.93 14.46
C CYS A 498 -16.17 -17.07 14.85
N GLN A 499 -15.58 -15.99 15.37
CA GLN A 499 -14.19 -16.02 15.83
C GLN A 499 -13.99 -16.95 17.03
N ALA A 500 -14.85 -16.87 18.05
CA ALA A 500 -14.78 -17.74 19.24
C ALA A 500 -14.92 -19.22 18.85
N ALA A 501 -15.84 -19.56 17.95
CA ALA A 501 -16.00 -20.91 17.43
C ALA A 501 -14.77 -21.38 16.62
N THR A 502 -14.18 -20.49 15.83
CA THR A 502 -12.94 -20.79 15.08
C THR A 502 -11.81 -21.10 16.07
N LEU A 503 -11.61 -20.28 17.10
CA LEU A 503 -10.57 -20.48 18.12
C LEU A 503 -10.81 -21.74 18.94
N LEU A 504 -12.07 -22.04 19.28
CA LEU A 504 -12.44 -23.30 19.93
C LEU A 504 -12.00 -24.50 19.08
N GLY A 505 -12.28 -24.43 17.78
CA GLY A 505 -11.87 -25.48 16.84
C GLY A 505 -10.36 -25.59 16.67
N LEU A 506 -9.63 -24.48 16.63
CA LEU A 506 -8.17 -24.48 16.51
C LEU A 506 -7.48 -24.98 17.80
N SER A 507 -8.02 -24.66 18.96
CA SER A 507 -7.41 -24.97 20.27
C SER A 507 -7.76 -26.35 20.79
N ASN A 508 -8.89 -26.95 20.38
CA ASN A 508 -9.35 -28.21 20.92
C ASN A 508 -8.61 -29.42 20.33
N THR A 509 -8.19 -30.36 21.19
CA THR A 509 -7.52 -31.60 20.80
C THR A 509 -8.47 -32.71 20.37
N HIS A 510 -9.74 -32.65 20.81
CA HIS A 510 -10.75 -33.63 20.47
C HIS A 510 -11.32 -33.40 19.07
N PHE A 511 -11.11 -34.34 18.17
CA PHE A 511 -11.54 -34.26 16.78
C PHE A 511 -13.01 -33.84 16.61
N THR A 512 -13.94 -34.49 17.32
CA THR A 512 -15.38 -34.23 17.20
C THR A 512 -15.76 -32.82 17.62
N ILE A 513 -15.15 -32.30 18.68
CA ILE A 513 -15.39 -30.93 19.15
C ILE A 513 -14.80 -29.92 18.16
N ARG A 514 -13.59 -30.18 17.67
CA ARG A 514 -12.90 -29.36 16.65
C ARG A 514 -13.77 -29.23 15.39
N ALA A 515 -14.22 -30.36 14.84
CA ALA A 515 -15.03 -30.39 13.62
C ALA A 515 -16.32 -29.59 13.82
N ARG A 516 -17.08 -29.85 14.89
CA ARG A 516 -18.32 -29.15 15.20
C ARG A 516 -18.11 -27.63 15.39
N ALA A 517 -17.05 -27.25 16.09
CA ALA A 517 -16.75 -25.83 16.33
C ALA A 517 -16.43 -25.09 15.02
N LEU A 518 -15.63 -25.69 14.10
CA LEU A 518 -15.32 -25.10 12.81
C LEU A 518 -16.54 -25.07 11.87
N GLU A 519 -17.37 -26.12 11.85
CA GLU A 519 -18.64 -26.14 11.12
C GLU A 519 -19.59 -25.04 11.64
N GLN A 520 -19.66 -24.85 12.96
CA GLN A 520 -20.44 -23.78 13.57
C GLN A 520 -19.89 -22.40 13.21
N ALA A 521 -18.55 -22.23 13.17
CA ALA A 521 -17.92 -21.02 12.70
C ALA A 521 -18.33 -20.67 11.26
N LEU A 522 -18.31 -21.64 10.33
CA LEU A 522 -18.78 -21.46 8.96
C LEU A 522 -20.27 -21.09 8.88
N LYS A 523 -21.11 -21.67 9.74
CA LYS A 523 -22.52 -21.29 9.81
C LYS A 523 -22.66 -19.82 10.20
N TYR A 524 -21.97 -19.37 11.27
CA TYR A 524 -21.97 -17.94 11.63
C TYR A 524 -21.40 -17.07 10.50
N ALA A 525 -20.32 -17.50 9.84
CA ALA A 525 -19.74 -16.80 8.71
C ALA A 525 -20.75 -16.59 7.56
N SER A 526 -21.56 -17.61 7.24
CA SER A 526 -22.56 -17.53 6.17
C SER A 526 -23.72 -16.56 6.47
N GLU A 527 -23.94 -16.24 7.73
CA GLU A 527 -24.99 -15.32 8.19
C GLU A 527 -24.46 -13.86 8.36
N CYS A 528 -23.16 -13.65 8.16
CA CYS A 528 -22.51 -12.34 8.20
C CYS A 528 -22.23 -11.81 6.81
N LYS A 529 -21.96 -10.49 6.69
CA LYS A 529 -21.28 -9.95 5.52
C LYS A 529 -19.88 -10.56 5.42
N VAL A 530 -19.35 -10.69 4.20
CA VAL A 530 -17.98 -11.16 4.01
C VAL A 530 -17.03 -10.19 4.71
N SER A 531 -16.19 -10.74 5.56
CA SER A 531 -15.27 -10.00 6.42
C SER A 531 -13.98 -10.78 6.61
N HIS A 532 -12.96 -10.15 7.20
CA HIS A 532 -11.72 -10.87 7.55
C HIS A 532 -11.98 -12.08 8.44
N VAL A 533 -12.85 -11.96 9.43
CA VAL A 533 -13.18 -13.07 10.33
C VAL A 533 -13.83 -14.22 9.59
N THR A 534 -14.75 -13.92 8.67
CA THR A 534 -15.43 -14.96 7.88
C THR A 534 -14.48 -15.68 6.93
N ILE A 535 -13.61 -14.94 6.23
CA ILE A 535 -12.58 -15.52 5.35
C ILE A 535 -11.54 -16.31 6.17
N PHE A 536 -11.15 -15.82 7.36
CA PHE A 536 -10.27 -16.55 8.27
C PHE A 536 -10.89 -17.91 8.68
N ALA A 537 -12.16 -17.93 9.05
CA ALA A 537 -12.86 -19.17 9.39
C ALA A 537 -12.87 -20.18 8.22
N HIS A 538 -13.10 -19.71 6.98
CA HIS A 538 -12.99 -20.54 5.80
C HIS A 538 -11.56 -21.07 5.57
N GLY A 539 -10.55 -20.24 5.79
CA GLY A 539 -9.14 -20.66 5.72
C GLY A 539 -8.80 -21.74 6.77
N CYS A 540 -9.25 -21.57 8.00
CA CYS A 540 -9.08 -22.55 9.07
C CYS A 540 -9.79 -23.88 8.78
N TRP A 541 -10.97 -23.83 8.19
CA TRP A 541 -11.71 -25.02 7.73
C TRP A 541 -10.95 -25.74 6.61
N ALA A 542 -10.48 -25.01 5.61
CA ALA A 542 -9.70 -25.60 4.52
C ALA A 542 -8.40 -26.27 5.05
N TRP A 543 -7.68 -25.60 5.96
CA TRP A 543 -6.53 -26.17 6.63
C TRP A 543 -6.88 -27.44 7.44
N PHE A 544 -8.03 -27.42 8.16
CA PHE A 544 -8.48 -28.60 8.91
C PHE A 544 -8.76 -29.79 7.99
N LEU A 545 -9.36 -29.58 6.82
CA LEU A 545 -9.57 -30.62 5.82
C LEU A 545 -8.23 -31.15 5.25
N LEU A 546 -7.27 -30.25 5.01
CA LEU A 546 -5.94 -30.60 4.52
C LEU A 546 -5.25 -31.58 5.48
N ILE A 547 -5.20 -31.26 6.78
CA ILE A 547 -4.52 -32.12 7.77
C ILE A 547 -5.22 -33.48 7.95
N GLN A 548 -6.50 -33.56 7.62
CA GLN A 548 -7.22 -34.85 7.55
C GLN A 548 -6.86 -35.68 6.32
N GLY A 549 -6.14 -35.12 5.36
CA GLY A 549 -5.88 -35.77 4.07
C GLY A 549 -7.01 -35.60 3.03
N ARG A 550 -8.02 -34.74 3.29
CA ARG A 550 -9.16 -34.46 2.40
C ARG A 550 -8.83 -33.29 1.45
N PHE A 551 -7.79 -33.49 0.63
CA PHE A 551 -7.18 -32.42 -0.17
C PHE A 551 -8.15 -31.78 -1.19
N HIS A 552 -8.98 -32.60 -1.87
CA HIS A 552 -9.93 -32.07 -2.86
C HIS A 552 -11.01 -31.19 -2.21
N GLU A 553 -11.46 -31.56 -1.02
CA GLU A 553 -12.44 -30.76 -0.28
C GLU A 553 -11.79 -29.49 0.29
N ALA A 554 -10.56 -29.58 0.77
CA ALA A 554 -9.78 -28.43 1.21
C ALA A 554 -9.58 -27.44 0.05
N HIS A 555 -9.27 -27.93 -1.14
CA HIS A 555 -9.14 -27.11 -2.34
C HIS A 555 -10.46 -26.41 -2.71
N ALA A 556 -11.58 -27.13 -2.68
CA ALA A 556 -12.89 -26.55 -2.94
C ALA A 556 -13.25 -25.47 -1.91
N ALA A 557 -12.92 -25.69 -0.62
CA ALA A 557 -13.12 -24.69 0.44
C ALA A 557 -12.27 -23.42 0.21
N CYS A 558 -11.02 -23.57 -0.24
CA CYS A 558 -10.16 -22.42 -0.60
C CYS A 558 -10.75 -21.62 -1.77
N LEU A 559 -11.20 -22.30 -2.82
CA LEU A 559 -11.80 -21.64 -4.00
C LEU A 559 -13.08 -20.90 -3.63
N GLU A 560 -13.90 -21.46 -2.75
CA GLU A 560 -15.11 -20.80 -2.26
C GLU A 560 -14.79 -19.55 -1.44
N ALA A 561 -13.79 -19.60 -0.56
CA ALA A 561 -13.34 -18.43 0.18
C ALA A 561 -12.85 -17.30 -0.75
N ILE A 562 -12.10 -17.65 -1.80
CA ILE A 562 -11.64 -16.69 -2.81
C ILE A 562 -12.84 -16.09 -3.57
N ARG A 563 -13.81 -16.92 -3.97
CA ARG A 563 -15.02 -16.48 -4.66
C ARG A 563 -15.85 -15.51 -3.82
N LEU A 564 -16.01 -15.80 -2.52
CA LEU A 564 -16.71 -14.92 -1.59
C LEU A 564 -16.01 -13.58 -1.46
N ALA A 565 -14.68 -13.57 -1.28
CA ALA A 565 -13.89 -12.36 -1.19
C ALA A 565 -13.99 -11.47 -2.44
N GLN A 566 -13.99 -12.07 -3.63
CA GLN A 566 -14.09 -11.35 -4.91
C GLN A 566 -15.48 -10.76 -5.18
N LYS A 567 -16.54 -11.41 -4.68
CA LYS A 567 -17.92 -10.97 -4.88
C LYS A 567 -18.22 -9.63 -4.21
N ASP A 568 -17.74 -9.44 -2.99
CA ASP A 568 -18.07 -8.26 -2.17
C ASP A 568 -17.03 -7.14 -2.30
N SER A 569 -15.82 -7.44 -2.78
CA SER A 569 -14.74 -6.47 -2.96
C SER A 569 -13.96 -6.74 -4.26
N PRO A 570 -14.54 -6.47 -5.44
CA PRO A 570 -13.93 -6.85 -6.72
C PRO A 570 -12.61 -6.13 -7.04
N HIS A 571 -12.30 -5.03 -6.35
CA HIS A 571 -11.11 -4.22 -6.60
C HIS A 571 -10.15 -4.14 -5.39
N GLN A 572 -10.47 -4.79 -4.27
CA GLN A 572 -9.66 -4.72 -3.06
C GLN A 572 -9.31 -6.12 -2.56
N ALA A 573 -8.03 -6.45 -2.49
CA ALA A 573 -7.58 -7.72 -1.95
C ALA A 573 -7.80 -7.76 -0.43
N ILE A 574 -8.60 -8.73 0.04
CA ILE A 574 -8.83 -8.96 1.48
C ILE A 574 -7.59 -9.62 2.09
N PRO A 575 -6.89 -8.97 3.06
CA PRO A 575 -5.63 -9.47 3.59
C PRO A 575 -5.69 -10.86 4.23
N THR A 576 -6.83 -11.27 4.82
CA THR A 576 -7.02 -12.61 5.41
C THR A 576 -7.04 -13.75 4.41
N LEU A 577 -7.12 -13.48 3.10
CA LEU A 577 -6.86 -14.47 2.06
C LEU A 577 -5.44 -15.06 2.15
N SER A 578 -4.54 -14.41 2.89
CA SER A 578 -3.20 -14.93 3.17
C SER A 578 -3.26 -16.36 3.71
N ASN A 579 -4.13 -16.67 4.68
CA ASN A 579 -4.28 -18.02 5.24
C ASN A 579 -4.84 -19.02 4.21
N VAL A 580 -5.78 -18.57 3.37
CA VAL A 580 -6.35 -19.38 2.29
C VAL A 580 -5.29 -19.69 1.25
N TYR A 581 -4.48 -18.70 0.85
CA TYR A 581 -3.41 -18.87 -0.13
C TYR A 581 -2.26 -19.72 0.42
N THR A 582 -1.93 -19.60 1.71
CA THR A 582 -0.95 -20.47 2.38
C THR A 582 -1.39 -21.94 2.32
N THR A 583 -2.66 -22.22 2.63
CA THR A 583 -3.24 -23.57 2.56
C THR A 583 -3.27 -24.08 1.12
N LEU A 584 -3.69 -23.26 0.17
CA LEU A 584 -3.72 -23.62 -1.25
C LEU A 584 -2.32 -23.89 -1.80
N SER A 585 -1.34 -23.07 -1.44
CA SER A 585 0.06 -23.27 -1.78
C SER A 585 0.60 -24.59 -1.27
N SER A 586 0.30 -24.94 -0.02
CA SER A 586 0.71 -26.23 0.59
C SER A 586 0.13 -27.44 -0.15
N MET A 587 -1.14 -27.37 -0.60
CA MET A 587 -1.76 -28.44 -1.40
C MET A 587 -1.13 -28.56 -2.78
N LEU A 588 -0.91 -27.45 -3.46
CA LEU A 588 -0.30 -27.42 -4.79
C LEU A 588 1.15 -27.92 -4.74
N LEU A 589 1.87 -27.61 -3.67
CA LEU A 589 3.18 -28.16 -3.41
C LEU A 589 3.12 -29.70 -3.30
N GLU A 590 2.20 -30.23 -2.51
CA GLU A 590 2.04 -31.69 -2.36
C GLU A 590 1.64 -32.37 -3.67
N TRP A 591 0.84 -31.72 -4.51
CA TRP A 591 0.50 -32.17 -5.87
C TRP A 591 1.62 -31.94 -6.89
N ASN A 592 2.78 -31.42 -6.47
CA ASN A 592 3.96 -31.16 -7.30
C ASN A 592 3.75 -30.05 -8.36
N ASP A 593 2.76 -29.15 -8.20
CA ASP A 593 2.58 -27.96 -9.04
C ASP A 593 3.35 -26.76 -8.41
N LEU A 594 4.70 -26.81 -8.55
CA LEU A 594 5.60 -25.86 -7.91
C LEU A 594 5.38 -24.42 -8.36
N GLN A 595 4.99 -24.21 -9.62
CA GLN A 595 4.79 -22.85 -10.16
C GLN A 595 3.61 -22.15 -9.52
N LYS A 596 2.48 -22.84 -9.44
CA LYS A 596 1.28 -22.29 -8.78
C LYS A 596 1.49 -22.20 -7.26
N ALA A 597 2.16 -23.19 -6.64
CA ALA A 597 2.49 -23.15 -5.22
C ALA A 597 3.29 -21.88 -4.89
N LEU A 598 4.34 -21.58 -5.68
CA LEU A 598 5.18 -20.40 -5.47
C LEU A 598 4.41 -19.08 -5.69
N PHE A 599 3.52 -19.04 -6.68
CA PHE A 599 2.66 -17.88 -6.92
C PHE A 599 1.79 -17.57 -5.70
N TYR A 600 1.03 -18.56 -5.21
CA TYR A 600 0.17 -18.36 -4.04
C TYR A 600 0.94 -18.14 -2.75
N ALA A 601 2.13 -18.72 -2.58
CA ALA A 601 2.99 -18.45 -1.42
C ALA A 601 3.45 -16.99 -1.37
N LYS A 602 3.86 -16.41 -2.49
CA LYS A 602 4.23 -14.99 -2.57
C LYS A 602 3.05 -14.07 -2.30
N GLU A 603 1.92 -14.32 -2.93
CA GLU A 603 0.68 -13.57 -2.68
C GLU A 603 0.26 -13.65 -1.20
N ALA A 604 0.41 -14.83 -0.57
CA ALA A 604 0.12 -15.00 0.85
C ALA A 604 0.99 -14.11 1.74
N VAL A 605 2.29 -14.02 1.46
CA VAL A 605 3.23 -13.16 2.22
C VAL A 605 2.89 -11.68 2.01
N ASP A 606 2.59 -11.25 0.79
CA ASP A 606 2.24 -9.86 0.50
C ASP A 606 0.95 -9.44 1.21
N LEU A 607 -0.05 -10.31 1.22
CA LEU A 607 -1.30 -10.08 1.95
C LEU A 607 -1.10 -10.10 3.46
N ALA A 608 -0.30 -11.04 4.00
CA ALA A 608 0.00 -11.10 5.42
C ALA A 608 0.73 -9.84 5.93
N ARG A 609 1.66 -9.31 5.14
CA ARG A 609 2.34 -8.04 5.45
C ARG A 609 1.36 -6.86 5.50
N ARG A 610 0.40 -6.81 4.56
CA ARG A 610 -0.65 -5.78 4.54
C ARG A 610 -1.61 -5.93 5.71
N TRP A 611 -1.85 -7.16 6.13
CA TRP A 611 -2.72 -7.44 7.27
C TRP A 611 -2.08 -7.02 8.61
N GLY A 612 -0.74 -7.15 8.71
CA GLY A 612 0.00 -6.82 9.92
C GLY A 612 -0.16 -7.84 11.05
N GLN A 613 -0.84 -8.98 10.83
CA GLN A 613 -0.93 -10.04 11.82
C GLN A 613 0.32 -10.92 11.80
N VAL A 614 0.88 -11.12 12.98
CA VAL A 614 2.14 -11.78 13.20
C VAL A 614 2.08 -13.26 12.86
N ASP A 615 1.00 -13.95 13.26
CA ASP A 615 0.77 -15.38 12.99
C ASP A 615 0.60 -15.65 11.49
N ALA A 616 -0.22 -14.86 10.81
CA ALA A 616 -0.43 -14.98 9.38
C ALA A 616 0.87 -14.76 8.58
N LEU A 617 1.66 -13.78 8.98
CA LEU A 617 2.96 -13.51 8.36
C LEU A 617 3.95 -14.64 8.60
N HIS A 618 4.02 -15.18 9.83
CA HIS A 618 4.88 -16.31 10.14
C HIS A 618 4.54 -17.53 9.27
N PHE A 619 3.28 -17.96 9.23
CA PHE A 619 2.88 -19.12 8.44
C PHE A 619 3.06 -18.92 6.93
N ALA A 620 2.81 -17.72 6.43
CA ALA A 620 3.02 -17.40 5.01
C ALA A 620 4.51 -17.46 4.64
N LEU A 621 5.40 -16.90 5.48
CA LEU A 621 6.86 -16.94 5.28
C LEU A 621 7.41 -18.37 5.39
N ASP A 622 6.94 -19.15 6.37
CA ASP A 622 7.30 -20.55 6.56
C ASP A 622 6.94 -21.39 5.32
N ASN A 623 5.70 -21.24 4.83
CA ASN A 623 5.25 -21.89 3.60
C ASN A 623 6.05 -21.44 2.36
N LEU A 624 6.30 -20.14 2.21
CA LEU A 624 7.11 -19.60 1.10
C LEU A 624 8.51 -20.21 1.12
N GLY A 625 9.14 -20.27 2.30
CA GLY A 625 10.43 -20.89 2.47
C GLY A 625 10.41 -22.34 2.02
N TYR A 626 9.37 -23.11 2.42
CA TYR A 626 9.23 -24.51 2.02
C TYR A 626 9.09 -24.69 0.51
N VAL A 627 8.26 -23.86 -0.14
CA VAL A 627 8.07 -23.91 -1.60
C VAL A 627 9.34 -23.51 -2.35
N LEU A 628 10.07 -22.50 -1.88
CA LEU A 628 11.34 -22.08 -2.46
C LEU A 628 12.41 -23.17 -2.35
N PHE A 629 12.53 -23.80 -1.17
CA PHE A 629 13.46 -24.91 -0.95
C PHE A 629 13.20 -26.06 -1.92
N GLU A 630 11.94 -26.47 -2.06
CA GLU A 630 11.51 -27.54 -2.96
C GLU A 630 11.61 -27.16 -4.44
N SER A 631 11.62 -25.87 -4.75
CA SER A 631 11.87 -25.33 -6.10
C SER A 631 13.36 -25.25 -6.43
N GLY A 632 14.25 -25.47 -5.46
CA GLY A 632 15.71 -25.45 -5.61
C GLY A 632 16.36 -24.09 -5.31
N ASP A 633 15.61 -23.05 -4.98
CA ASP A 633 16.13 -21.75 -4.56
C ASP A 633 16.40 -21.72 -3.05
N ARG A 634 17.53 -22.30 -2.67
CA ARG A 634 17.88 -22.51 -1.25
C ARG A 634 18.16 -21.19 -0.53
N ASP A 635 18.81 -20.25 -1.19
CA ASP A 635 19.19 -18.98 -0.57
C ASP A 635 17.95 -18.16 -0.22
N ALA A 636 17.02 -18.05 -1.15
CA ALA A 636 15.74 -17.38 -0.90
C ALA A 636 14.88 -18.14 0.14
N ALA A 637 14.98 -19.47 0.19
CA ALA A 637 14.28 -20.29 1.17
C ALA A 637 14.78 -20.00 2.60
N PHE A 638 16.10 -19.98 2.81
CA PHE A 638 16.68 -19.66 4.12
C PHE A 638 16.43 -18.21 4.52
N GLU A 639 16.41 -17.30 3.59
CA GLU A 639 16.03 -15.89 3.85
C GLU A 639 14.57 -15.78 4.32
N ALA A 640 13.64 -16.44 3.64
CA ALA A 640 12.23 -16.46 4.06
C ALA A 640 12.06 -17.07 5.46
N LEU A 641 12.79 -18.17 5.74
CA LEU A 641 12.78 -18.81 7.04
C LEU A 641 13.41 -17.95 8.14
N HIS A 642 14.45 -17.18 7.81
CA HIS A 642 15.05 -16.22 8.73
C HIS A 642 14.06 -15.10 9.09
N GLN A 643 13.32 -14.57 8.11
CA GLN A 643 12.24 -13.62 8.36
C GLN A 643 11.13 -14.23 9.23
N ALA A 644 10.74 -15.49 8.98
CA ALA A 644 9.79 -16.20 9.84
C ALA A 644 10.31 -16.32 11.28
N TRP A 645 11.58 -16.63 11.46
CA TRP A 645 12.24 -16.68 12.77
C TRP A 645 12.22 -15.33 13.49
N GLN A 646 12.54 -14.23 12.81
CA GLN A 646 12.48 -12.88 13.40
C GLN A 646 11.07 -12.53 13.88
N VAL A 647 10.05 -12.93 13.15
CA VAL A 647 8.65 -12.77 13.55
C VAL A 647 8.33 -13.63 14.77
N ALA A 648 8.85 -14.86 14.86
CA ALA A 648 8.59 -15.82 15.91
C ALA A 648 9.21 -15.45 17.27
N THR A 649 10.47 -14.99 17.29
CA THR A 649 11.27 -14.75 18.51
C THR A 649 10.67 -13.74 19.48
N HIS A 650 9.76 -12.89 19.01
CA HIS A 650 9.09 -11.88 19.83
C HIS A 650 7.63 -12.21 20.12
N THR A 651 7.14 -13.41 19.68
CA THR A 651 5.71 -13.71 19.71
C THR A 651 5.37 -14.97 20.47
N SER A 652 5.95 -16.13 20.12
CA SER A 652 5.55 -17.40 20.69
C SER A 652 6.62 -18.49 20.51
N THR A 653 6.91 -19.23 21.58
CA THR A 653 7.79 -20.40 21.55
C THR A 653 7.31 -21.49 20.58
N TRP A 654 6.01 -21.55 20.31
CA TRP A 654 5.45 -22.48 19.34
C TRP A 654 5.87 -22.15 17.91
N PHE A 655 5.85 -20.88 17.49
CA PHE A 655 6.34 -20.47 16.17
C PHE A 655 7.83 -20.77 16.00
N GLU A 656 8.62 -20.56 17.06
CA GLU A 656 10.03 -20.94 17.05
C GLU A 656 10.22 -22.44 16.79
N GLN A 657 9.42 -23.30 17.44
CA GLN A 657 9.48 -24.75 17.24
C GLN A 657 9.13 -25.18 15.82
N ILE A 658 8.13 -24.55 15.19
CA ILE A 658 7.78 -24.80 13.78
C ILE A 658 8.97 -24.49 12.88
N THR A 659 9.55 -23.28 13.02
CA THR A 659 10.70 -22.86 12.21
C THR A 659 11.91 -23.76 12.41
N ILE A 660 12.21 -24.18 13.65
CA ILE A 660 13.28 -25.13 13.94
C ILE A 660 13.00 -26.52 13.31
N SER A 661 11.77 -27.02 13.39
CA SER A 661 11.38 -28.29 12.77
C SER A 661 11.60 -28.27 11.25
N GLN A 662 11.29 -27.15 10.61
CA GLN A 662 11.53 -26.95 9.18
C GLN A 662 13.03 -26.92 8.85
N GLN A 663 13.85 -26.25 9.66
CA GLN A 663 15.30 -26.28 9.50
C GLN A 663 15.87 -27.69 9.61
N ILE A 664 15.38 -28.47 10.56
CA ILE A 664 15.79 -29.89 10.73
C ILE A 664 15.46 -30.67 9.44
N ASP A 665 14.25 -30.57 8.91
CA ASP A 665 13.84 -31.23 7.67
C ASP A 665 14.75 -30.86 6.49
N TRP A 666 15.09 -29.59 6.34
CA TRP A 666 15.95 -29.13 5.24
C TRP A 666 17.39 -29.60 5.38
N TYR A 667 17.98 -29.55 6.58
CA TYR A 667 19.33 -30.07 6.80
C TYR A 667 19.39 -31.59 6.52
N LEU A 668 18.38 -32.36 6.94
CA LEU A 668 18.29 -33.79 6.62
C LEU A 668 18.19 -34.00 5.09
N LYS A 669 17.39 -33.26 4.37
CA LYS A 669 17.28 -33.34 2.90
C LYS A 669 18.58 -32.94 2.19
N MET A 670 19.39 -32.08 2.78
CA MET A 670 20.72 -31.73 2.27
C MET A 670 21.80 -32.76 2.65
N GLY A 671 21.47 -33.74 3.49
CA GLY A 671 22.41 -34.74 4.00
C GLY A 671 23.28 -34.24 5.15
N ASP A 672 22.96 -33.08 5.74
CA ASP A 672 23.67 -32.46 6.85
C ASP A 672 23.01 -32.84 8.20
N LEU A 673 23.30 -34.04 8.64
CA LEU A 673 22.77 -34.56 9.90
C LEU A 673 23.31 -33.81 11.13
N GLU A 674 24.55 -33.31 11.06
CA GLU A 674 25.17 -32.58 12.18
C GLU A 674 24.42 -31.26 12.46
N SER A 675 24.18 -30.46 11.43
CA SER A 675 23.39 -29.26 11.56
C SER A 675 21.97 -29.53 12.01
N ALA A 676 21.33 -30.61 11.56
CA ALA A 676 20.00 -30.99 12.02
C ALA A 676 19.97 -31.29 13.54
N LEU A 677 20.98 -31.99 14.05
CA LEU A 677 21.11 -32.29 15.49
C LEU A 677 21.38 -31.02 16.32
N VAL A 678 22.17 -30.08 15.81
CA VAL A 678 22.39 -28.77 16.46
C VAL A 678 21.08 -28.00 16.60
N GLN A 679 20.22 -28.02 15.58
CA GLN A 679 18.90 -27.35 15.66
C GLN A 679 18.00 -28.05 16.70
N LEU A 680 18.01 -29.37 16.75
CA LEU A 680 17.21 -30.12 17.73
C LEU A 680 17.57 -29.76 19.18
N GLN A 681 18.88 -29.52 19.48
CA GLN A 681 19.35 -29.13 20.81
C GLN A 681 18.85 -27.77 21.29
N LYS A 682 18.41 -26.89 20.38
CA LYS A 682 17.83 -25.58 20.74
C LYS A 682 16.44 -25.69 21.36
N ILE A 683 15.76 -26.82 21.17
CA ILE A 683 14.46 -27.06 21.76
C ILE A 683 14.66 -27.63 23.16
N PRO A 684 14.13 -27.01 24.22
CA PRO A 684 14.24 -27.51 25.57
C PRO A 684 13.36 -28.77 25.74
N LEU A 685 13.89 -29.89 25.34
CA LEU A 685 13.25 -31.18 25.52
C LEU A 685 14.08 -31.97 26.53
N GLU A 686 13.46 -32.33 27.65
CA GLU A 686 13.96 -33.49 28.47
C GLU A 686 13.66 -34.77 27.69
N ILE A 687 14.34 -34.95 26.54
CA ILE A 687 14.20 -36.16 25.71
C ILE A 687 15.18 -37.24 26.24
N SER A 688 14.98 -37.68 27.47
CA SER A 688 15.52 -38.94 27.91
C SER A 688 14.69 -40.14 27.41
N ASP A 689 13.40 -39.91 27.11
CA ASP A 689 12.47 -40.93 26.62
C ASP A 689 11.49 -40.30 25.59
N PRO A 690 11.57 -40.66 24.27
CA PRO A 690 10.67 -40.22 23.26
C PRO A 690 9.19 -40.51 23.49
N SER A 691 8.89 -41.51 24.36
CA SER A 691 7.51 -41.87 24.73
C SER A 691 6.86 -40.83 25.65
N GLN A 692 7.66 -39.95 26.28
CA GLN A 692 7.23 -38.90 27.19
C GLN A 692 7.04 -37.54 26.50
N ILE A 693 7.29 -37.44 25.19
CA ILE A 693 6.98 -36.20 24.43
C ILE A 693 5.49 -35.95 24.62
N PRO A 694 5.10 -34.80 25.21
CA PRO A 694 3.69 -34.52 25.46
C PRO A 694 2.95 -34.39 24.13
N MET A 695 2.35 -35.46 23.66
CA MET A 695 1.47 -35.49 22.48
C MET A 695 0.13 -34.79 22.76
N LYS A 696 0.12 -33.86 23.73
CA LYS A 696 -1.10 -33.17 24.17
C LYS A 696 -1.65 -32.23 23.12
N THR A 697 -0.83 -31.79 22.19
CA THR A 697 -1.28 -30.88 21.13
C THR A 697 -0.74 -31.26 19.77
N PHE A 698 -1.57 -31.16 18.75
CA PHE A 698 -1.19 -31.38 17.34
C PHE A 698 0.01 -30.51 16.91
N GLN A 699 0.22 -29.36 17.54
CA GLN A 699 1.25 -28.40 17.20
C GLN A 699 2.63 -28.75 17.73
N SER A 700 2.72 -29.49 18.83
CA SER A 700 3.94 -30.14 19.21
C SER A 700 4.22 -31.37 18.34
N GLY A 701 3.29 -31.75 17.45
CA GLY A 701 3.35 -32.98 16.67
C GLY A 701 4.32 -32.97 15.48
N LEU A 702 4.80 -31.81 15.01
CA LEU A 702 5.81 -31.79 13.96
C LEU A 702 7.16 -32.25 14.45
N LEU A 703 7.56 -31.91 15.67
CA LEU A 703 8.85 -32.27 16.22
C LEU A 703 9.05 -33.78 16.39
N PRO A 704 8.08 -34.58 16.93
CA PRO A 704 8.20 -36.03 16.93
C PRO A 704 8.39 -36.63 15.54
N LEU A 705 7.79 -36.02 14.50
CA LEU A 705 7.96 -36.45 13.12
C LEU A 705 9.39 -36.22 12.63
N GLU A 706 9.99 -35.09 12.98
CA GLU A 706 11.37 -34.79 12.62
C GLU A 706 12.36 -35.70 13.37
N ILE A 707 12.08 -36.09 14.62
CA ILE A 707 12.88 -37.06 15.36
C ILE A 707 12.83 -38.44 14.68
N VAL A 708 11.66 -38.87 14.17
CA VAL A 708 11.56 -40.12 13.38
C VAL A 708 12.49 -40.06 12.17
N LYS A 709 12.52 -38.94 11.44
CA LYS A 709 13.43 -38.77 10.30
C LYS A 709 14.90 -38.83 10.74
N ILE A 710 15.27 -38.12 11.80
CA ILE A 710 16.63 -38.16 12.32
C ILE A 710 17.06 -39.60 12.57
N TYR A 711 16.24 -40.42 13.23
CA TYR A 711 16.57 -41.85 13.46
C TYR A 711 16.70 -42.61 12.14
N LEU A 712 15.87 -42.34 11.14
CA LEU A 712 15.99 -42.96 9.80
C LEU A 712 17.30 -42.57 9.09
N TYR A 713 17.75 -41.34 9.24
CA TYR A 713 19.01 -40.86 8.67
C TYR A 713 20.23 -41.37 9.43
N GLN A 714 20.09 -41.68 10.73
CA GLN A 714 21.11 -42.31 11.55
C GLN A 714 21.16 -43.84 11.36
N ASN A 715 20.29 -44.42 10.53
CA ASN A 715 20.06 -45.88 10.40
C ASN A 715 19.62 -46.55 11.71
N GLU A 716 19.08 -45.78 12.67
CA GLU A 716 18.52 -46.29 13.92
C GLU A 716 17.06 -46.75 13.75
N CYS A 717 16.84 -47.66 12.80
CA CYS A 717 15.50 -48.06 12.38
C CYS A 717 14.63 -48.63 13.51
N ILE A 718 15.22 -49.30 14.52
CA ILE A 718 14.49 -49.85 15.69
C ILE A 718 13.91 -48.70 16.53
N LYS A 719 14.69 -47.64 16.78
CA LYS A 719 14.20 -46.46 17.51
C LYS A 719 13.10 -45.73 16.73
N ALA A 720 13.27 -45.57 15.40
CA ALA A 720 12.26 -45.01 14.52
C ALA A 720 10.94 -45.79 14.59
N GLN A 721 11.00 -47.14 14.51
CA GLN A 721 9.83 -48.02 14.60
C GLN A 721 9.13 -47.90 15.97
N ALA A 722 9.88 -47.89 17.07
CA ALA A 722 9.33 -47.70 18.42
C ALA A 722 8.58 -46.40 18.56
N LEU A 723 9.17 -45.29 18.09
CA LEU A 723 8.56 -43.99 18.15
C LEU A 723 7.31 -43.88 17.26
N ILE A 724 7.37 -44.41 16.02
CA ILE A 724 6.20 -44.46 15.11
C ILE A 724 5.07 -45.26 15.74
N THR A 725 5.36 -46.42 16.36
CA THR A 725 4.35 -47.26 17.02
C THR A 725 3.62 -46.51 18.15
N THR A 726 4.30 -45.60 18.82
CA THR A 726 3.71 -44.75 19.86
C THR A 726 2.86 -43.60 19.26
N ILE A 727 3.36 -42.96 18.20
CA ILE A 727 2.74 -41.76 17.61
C ILE A 727 1.54 -42.11 16.74
N LEU A 728 1.65 -43.16 15.92
CA LEU A 728 0.67 -43.47 14.88
C LEU A 728 -0.78 -43.63 15.42
N PRO A 729 -1.03 -44.39 16.52
CA PRO A 729 -2.39 -44.52 17.07
C PRO A 729 -2.98 -43.20 17.56
N VAL A 730 -2.13 -42.29 18.06
CA VAL A 730 -2.57 -40.97 18.52
C VAL A 730 -3.02 -40.12 17.32
N MET A 731 -2.23 -40.12 16.22
CA MET A 731 -2.58 -39.39 14.98
C MET A 731 -3.84 -39.97 14.34
N GLU A 732 -4.03 -41.29 14.36
CA GLU A 732 -5.25 -41.93 13.87
C GLU A 732 -6.48 -41.56 14.70
N LYS A 733 -6.38 -41.54 16.02
CA LYS A 733 -7.45 -41.14 16.94
C LYS A 733 -7.83 -39.69 16.73
N GLN A 734 -6.88 -38.85 16.39
CA GLN A 734 -7.11 -37.44 16.08
C GLN A 734 -7.47 -37.19 14.61
N GLN A 735 -7.63 -38.22 13.78
CA GLN A 735 -7.95 -38.19 12.37
C GLN A 735 -7.03 -37.27 11.55
N LEU A 736 -5.74 -37.28 11.86
CA LEU A 736 -4.71 -36.49 11.18
C LEU A 736 -4.16 -37.26 9.96
N GLY A 737 -5.03 -37.53 8.98
CA GLY A 737 -4.79 -38.47 7.87
C GLY A 737 -3.54 -38.11 7.05
N TYR A 738 -3.24 -36.84 6.83
CA TYR A 738 -2.04 -36.43 6.11
C TYR A 738 -0.75 -36.90 6.84
N TYR A 739 -0.70 -36.74 8.15
CA TYR A 739 0.46 -37.15 8.94
C TYR A 739 0.53 -38.68 9.15
N VAL A 740 -0.63 -39.33 9.22
CA VAL A 740 -0.70 -40.80 9.24
C VAL A 740 -0.06 -41.39 7.98
N ILE A 741 -0.34 -40.82 6.80
CA ILE A 741 0.24 -41.25 5.52
C ILE A 741 1.77 -41.09 5.56
N ARG A 742 2.29 -39.95 6.01
CA ARG A 742 3.72 -39.68 6.12
C ARG A 742 4.42 -40.68 7.07
N LEU A 743 3.81 -40.93 8.25
CA LEU A 743 4.33 -41.90 9.21
C LEU A 743 4.35 -43.34 8.65
N LEU A 744 3.31 -43.75 7.88
CA LEU A 744 3.28 -45.05 7.23
C LEU A 744 4.35 -45.19 6.15
N VAL A 745 4.67 -44.13 5.41
CA VAL A 745 5.79 -44.11 4.45
C VAL A 745 7.10 -44.31 5.16
N TRP A 746 7.36 -43.60 6.27
CA TRP A 746 8.61 -43.76 7.06
C TRP A 746 8.67 -45.09 7.80
N GLN A 747 7.53 -45.61 8.24
CA GLN A 747 7.42 -46.94 8.81
C GLN A 747 7.80 -48.02 7.78
N ALA A 748 7.32 -47.86 6.54
CA ALA A 748 7.68 -48.77 5.47
C ALA A 748 9.19 -48.76 5.18
N LEU A 749 9.82 -47.59 5.19
CA LEU A 749 11.26 -47.43 5.04
C LEU A 749 12.02 -48.07 6.20
N ALA A 750 11.62 -47.82 7.45
CA ALA A 750 12.25 -48.40 8.64
C ALA A 750 12.18 -49.93 8.64
N TYR A 751 11.05 -50.52 8.24
CA TYR A 751 10.91 -51.97 8.09
C TYR A 751 11.73 -52.52 6.93
N SER A 752 11.78 -51.80 5.80
CA SER A 752 12.58 -52.23 4.64
C SER A 752 14.06 -52.29 4.97
N GLU A 753 14.60 -51.27 5.62
CA GLU A 753 16.00 -51.21 6.04
C GLU A 753 16.34 -52.25 7.12
N SER A 754 15.38 -52.56 7.99
CA SER A 754 15.50 -53.67 8.98
C SER A 754 15.26 -55.07 8.38
N LYS A 755 15.15 -55.20 7.06
CA LYS A 755 14.89 -56.45 6.33
C LYS A 755 13.56 -57.13 6.70
N GLN A 756 12.60 -56.40 7.18
CA GLN A 756 11.26 -56.87 7.54
C GLN A 756 10.27 -56.64 6.38
N GLY A 757 10.48 -57.32 5.25
CA GLY A 757 9.81 -57.05 3.98
C GLY A 757 8.27 -57.16 4.02
N SER A 758 7.71 -58.08 4.74
CA SER A 758 6.22 -58.21 4.85
C SER A 758 5.60 -57.03 5.58
N GLN A 759 6.23 -56.54 6.64
CA GLN A 759 5.75 -55.38 7.38
C GLN A 759 5.95 -54.09 6.60
N ALA A 760 7.08 -53.95 5.90
CA ALA A 760 7.33 -52.82 4.99
C ALA A 760 6.25 -52.76 3.90
N PHE A 761 5.89 -53.88 3.31
CA PHE A 761 4.84 -53.96 2.28
C PHE A 761 3.46 -53.64 2.85
N GLY A 762 3.10 -54.10 4.03
CA GLY A 762 1.83 -53.76 4.69
C GLY A 762 1.70 -52.27 4.97
N SER A 763 2.80 -51.62 5.45
CA SER A 763 2.80 -50.18 5.72
C SER A 763 2.68 -49.36 4.43
N ILE A 764 3.42 -49.67 3.34
CA ILE A 764 3.34 -48.97 2.08
C ILE A 764 1.98 -49.16 1.38
N GLN A 765 1.41 -50.35 1.44
CA GLN A 765 0.08 -50.64 0.92
C GLN A 765 -0.97 -49.75 1.57
N ARG A 766 -0.94 -49.66 2.89
CA ARG A 766 -1.85 -48.79 3.65
C ARG A 766 -1.64 -47.33 3.32
N ALA A 767 -0.38 -46.86 3.24
CA ALA A 767 -0.06 -45.51 2.86
C ALA A 767 -0.63 -45.14 1.48
N LEU A 768 -0.42 -45.98 0.46
CA LEU A 768 -0.93 -45.80 -0.90
C LEU A 768 -2.45 -45.76 -0.96
N THR A 769 -3.13 -46.63 -0.24
CA THR A 769 -4.59 -46.69 -0.19
C THR A 769 -5.21 -45.42 0.38
N LEU A 770 -4.57 -44.86 1.42
CA LEU A 770 -5.02 -43.60 2.04
C LEU A 770 -4.66 -42.37 1.20
N ALA A 771 -3.53 -42.38 0.51
CA ALA A 771 -3.02 -41.23 -0.26
C ALA A 771 -3.63 -41.09 -1.66
N ALA A 772 -3.99 -42.20 -2.30
CA ALA A 772 -4.49 -42.15 -3.69
C ALA A 772 -5.75 -41.28 -3.88
N PRO A 773 -6.76 -41.28 -3.00
CA PRO A 773 -7.91 -40.38 -3.11
C PRO A 773 -7.57 -38.90 -2.97
N ALA A 774 -6.47 -38.60 -2.27
CA ALA A 774 -5.99 -37.22 -2.06
C ALA A 774 -4.99 -36.75 -3.15
N GLY A 775 -4.50 -37.67 -3.97
CA GLY A 775 -3.54 -37.40 -5.03
C GLY A 775 -2.17 -36.94 -4.54
N LEU A 776 -1.71 -37.43 -3.36
CA LEU A 776 -0.46 -36.98 -2.76
C LEU A 776 0.74 -37.48 -3.58
N VAL A 777 1.62 -36.58 -3.97
CA VAL A 777 2.78 -36.92 -4.81
C VAL A 777 4.09 -36.75 -4.05
N ARG A 778 4.32 -35.59 -3.44
CA ARG A 778 5.61 -35.28 -2.84
C ARG A 778 5.90 -36.08 -1.58
N THR A 779 4.91 -36.44 -0.79
CA THR A 779 5.04 -37.34 0.36
C THR A 779 5.78 -38.65 0.01
N PHE A 780 5.64 -39.16 -1.22
CA PHE A 780 6.35 -40.34 -1.70
C PHE A 780 7.63 -39.97 -2.44
N THR A 781 7.59 -39.01 -3.34
CA THR A 781 8.73 -38.68 -4.21
C THR A 781 9.91 -38.03 -3.47
N GLN A 782 9.67 -37.40 -2.32
CA GLN A 782 10.73 -36.87 -1.45
C GLN A 782 11.60 -37.96 -0.83
N GLU A 783 11.04 -39.15 -0.62
CA GLU A 783 11.75 -40.30 -0.02
C GLU A 783 12.44 -41.19 -1.08
N CYS A 784 12.41 -40.80 -2.35
CA CYS A 784 13.15 -41.48 -3.40
C CYS A 784 14.67 -41.17 -3.29
N PRO A 785 15.55 -42.13 -3.63
CA PRO A 785 15.26 -43.45 -4.24
C PRO A 785 14.86 -44.56 -3.28
N ARG A 786 14.89 -44.36 -1.96
CA ARG A 786 14.72 -45.41 -0.93
C ARG A 786 13.37 -46.13 -1.05
N ILE A 787 12.30 -45.40 -1.44
CA ILE A 787 10.94 -45.96 -1.50
C ILE A 787 10.63 -46.67 -2.82
N VAL A 788 11.38 -46.43 -3.91
CA VAL A 788 11.12 -46.96 -5.24
C VAL A 788 10.95 -48.50 -5.29
N PRO A 789 11.78 -49.31 -4.59
CA PRO A 789 11.60 -50.74 -4.56
C PRO A 789 10.24 -51.17 -4.01
N LEU A 790 9.74 -50.50 -2.98
CA LEU A 790 8.42 -50.75 -2.37
C LEU A 790 7.28 -50.35 -3.29
N LEU A 791 7.41 -49.21 -4.01
CA LEU A 791 6.45 -48.79 -4.99
C LEU A 791 6.34 -49.75 -6.17
N ARG A 792 7.46 -50.26 -6.68
CA ARG A 792 7.47 -51.29 -7.73
C ARG A 792 6.84 -52.60 -7.27
N GLN A 793 7.09 -53.01 -6.05
CA GLN A 793 6.46 -54.17 -5.44
C GLN A 793 4.93 -53.97 -5.32
N ALA A 794 4.48 -52.82 -4.86
CA ALA A 794 3.06 -52.47 -4.78
C ALA A 794 2.39 -52.50 -6.16
N ARG A 795 3.06 -51.99 -7.21
CA ARG A 795 2.60 -52.09 -8.59
C ARG A 795 2.39 -53.51 -9.07
N THR A 796 3.40 -54.37 -8.85
CA THR A 796 3.31 -55.79 -9.24
C THR A 796 2.24 -56.55 -8.49
N ALA A 797 1.94 -56.14 -7.26
CA ALA A 797 0.85 -56.66 -6.44
C ALA A 797 -0.55 -56.09 -6.82
N GLY A 798 -0.65 -55.18 -7.79
CA GLY A 798 -1.90 -54.57 -8.24
C GLY A 798 -2.49 -53.56 -7.27
N ILE A 799 -1.69 -52.95 -6.38
CA ILE A 799 -2.14 -51.94 -5.42
C ILE A 799 -2.07 -50.60 -6.08
N MET A 800 -3.23 -49.96 -6.30
CA MET A 800 -3.41 -48.63 -6.93
C MET A 800 -2.46 -48.40 -8.12
N PRO A 801 -2.48 -49.26 -9.17
CA PRO A 801 -1.47 -49.31 -10.20
C PRO A 801 -1.30 -47.97 -10.94
N ASP A 802 -2.39 -47.33 -11.31
CA ASP A 802 -2.38 -46.02 -12.02
C ASP A 802 -1.74 -44.91 -11.17
N TYR A 803 -2.04 -44.89 -9.89
CA TYR A 803 -1.45 -43.95 -8.94
C TYR A 803 0.04 -44.20 -8.74
N VAL A 804 0.45 -45.45 -8.54
CA VAL A 804 1.86 -45.85 -8.38
C VAL A 804 2.65 -45.55 -9.65
N ASP A 805 2.07 -45.78 -10.85
CA ASP A 805 2.68 -45.41 -12.12
C ASP A 805 2.89 -43.90 -12.25
N HIS A 806 1.90 -43.09 -11.80
CA HIS A 806 2.03 -41.65 -11.74
C HIS A 806 3.20 -41.23 -10.81
N LEU A 807 3.32 -41.82 -9.61
CA LEU A 807 4.40 -41.53 -8.67
C LEU A 807 5.78 -41.87 -9.28
N LEU A 808 5.93 -43.06 -9.88
CA LEU A 808 7.18 -43.50 -10.50
C LEU A 808 7.56 -42.62 -11.69
N THR A 809 6.60 -42.24 -12.56
CA THR A 809 6.83 -41.37 -13.71
C THR A 809 7.25 -39.96 -13.26
N THR A 810 6.62 -39.43 -12.21
CA THR A 810 6.97 -38.12 -11.63
C THR A 810 8.39 -38.14 -11.08
N TYR A 811 8.78 -39.20 -10.37
CA TYR A 811 10.15 -39.37 -9.86
C TYR A 811 11.15 -39.43 -11.02
N GLU A 812 10.93 -40.31 -12.03
CA GLU A 812 11.84 -40.49 -13.15
C GLU A 812 11.99 -39.16 -13.97
N SER A 813 10.95 -38.39 -14.12
CA SER A 813 11.00 -37.08 -14.77
C SER A 813 11.79 -36.04 -13.98
N SER A 814 11.70 -36.09 -12.65
CA SER A 814 12.48 -35.24 -11.74
C SER A 814 13.96 -35.64 -11.69
N ALA A 815 14.25 -36.95 -11.73
CA ALA A 815 15.60 -37.49 -11.74
C ALA A 815 16.34 -37.19 -13.05
N LYS A 816 15.65 -37.17 -14.19
CA LYS A 816 16.20 -36.75 -15.49
C LYS A 816 16.51 -35.27 -15.59
N LYS A 817 15.82 -34.44 -14.84
CA LYS A 817 16.08 -32.99 -14.74
C LYS A 817 17.30 -32.67 -13.89
N GLY A 818 18.00 -33.59 -13.27
CA GLY A 818 19.19 -33.42 -12.44
C GLY A 818 19.05 -32.23 -11.46
N PRO A 819 19.81 -32.10 -10.37
CA PRO A 819 19.83 -30.84 -9.65
C PRO A 819 20.13 -29.78 -10.69
N ALA A 820 19.20 -28.83 -10.89
CA ALA A 820 19.40 -27.72 -11.81
C ALA A 820 20.75 -27.11 -11.43
N LYS A 821 21.78 -27.40 -12.25
CA LYS A 821 22.95 -26.51 -12.23
C LYS A 821 22.34 -25.13 -12.37
N PRO A 822 22.68 -24.17 -11.49
CA PRO A 822 22.21 -22.82 -11.68
C PRO A 822 22.49 -22.48 -13.12
N THR A 823 21.48 -22.41 -13.95
CA THR A 823 21.55 -21.81 -15.27
C THR A 823 21.79 -20.35 -14.98
N VAL A 824 23.08 -20.03 -14.91
CA VAL A 824 23.53 -18.64 -15.04
C VAL A 824 22.87 -18.15 -16.33
N PRO A 825 22.02 -17.14 -16.29
CA PRO A 825 21.53 -16.56 -17.53
C PRO A 825 22.76 -16.21 -18.34
N SER A 826 22.81 -16.66 -19.60
CA SER A 826 23.89 -16.42 -20.54
C SER A 826 23.94 -14.93 -20.92
N ALA A 827 24.17 -14.07 -19.96
CA ALA A 827 24.21 -12.61 -20.08
C ALA A 827 25.62 -12.06 -19.81
N LEU A 828 26.55 -12.92 -19.38
CA LEU A 828 27.95 -12.51 -19.25
C LEU A 828 28.72 -13.00 -20.48
N ILE A 829 29.41 -12.09 -21.14
CA ILE A 829 30.32 -12.37 -22.28
C ILE A 829 31.48 -13.26 -21.80
N GLU A 830 31.90 -13.13 -20.53
CA GLU A 830 32.86 -13.98 -19.84
C GLU A 830 32.44 -14.21 -18.37
N PRO A 831 32.57 -15.45 -17.82
CA PRO A 831 32.25 -15.74 -16.43
C PRO A 831 33.25 -15.07 -15.45
N LEU A 832 32.76 -14.66 -14.28
CA LEU A 832 33.64 -14.16 -13.20
C LEU A 832 34.50 -15.30 -12.65
N SER A 833 35.80 -15.05 -12.48
CA SER A 833 36.70 -15.96 -11.76
C SER A 833 36.34 -16.06 -10.27
N ASN A 834 36.79 -17.11 -9.60
CA ASN A 834 36.56 -17.27 -8.16
C ASN A 834 37.05 -16.06 -7.37
N ARG A 835 38.19 -15.48 -7.77
CA ARG A 835 38.77 -14.31 -7.10
C ARG A 835 37.94 -13.03 -7.33
N GLU A 836 37.38 -12.87 -8.52
CA GLU A 836 36.47 -11.76 -8.84
C GLU A 836 35.14 -11.89 -8.09
N ARG A 837 34.65 -13.11 -7.83
CA ARG A 837 33.46 -13.32 -6.99
C ARG A 837 33.71 -12.97 -5.54
N GLU A 838 34.87 -13.33 -4.97
CA GLU A 838 35.24 -12.97 -3.61
C GLU A 838 35.32 -11.44 -3.45
N VAL A 839 35.93 -10.75 -4.40
CA VAL A 839 36.00 -9.27 -4.43
C VAL A 839 34.59 -8.68 -4.56
N LEU A 840 33.73 -9.23 -5.43
CA LEU A 840 32.35 -8.77 -5.63
C LEU A 840 31.48 -8.94 -4.38
N ASN A 841 31.62 -10.07 -3.66
CA ASN A 841 30.92 -10.31 -2.40
C ASN A 841 31.30 -9.27 -1.33
N LEU A 842 32.59 -9.00 -1.17
CA LEU A 842 33.04 -7.98 -0.21
C LEU A 842 32.65 -6.56 -0.64
N LEU A 843 32.58 -6.31 -1.94
CA LEU A 843 32.05 -5.06 -2.51
C LEU A 843 30.59 -4.86 -2.14
N ALA A 844 29.77 -5.92 -2.22
CA ALA A 844 28.36 -5.92 -1.90
C ALA A 844 28.08 -5.71 -0.41
N LEU A 845 29.01 -6.12 0.45
CA LEU A 845 29.01 -5.84 1.89
C LEU A 845 29.46 -4.41 2.25
N GLY A 846 29.71 -3.56 1.25
CA GLY A 846 30.11 -2.16 1.45
C GLY A 846 31.57 -1.96 1.84
N CYS A 847 32.43 -2.99 1.76
CA CYS A 847 33.84 -2.90 2.15
C CYS A 847 34.61 -1.96 1.23
N SER A 848 35.40 -1.03 1.78
CA SER A 848 36.32 -0.19 0.99
C SER A 848 37.43 -1.03 0.34
N ASP A 849 38.03 -0.54 -0.75
CA ASP A 849 39.11 -1.24 -1.47
C ASP A 849 40.28 -1.58 -0.55
N LYS A 850 40.55 -0.73 0.45
CA LYS A 850 41.56 -1.01 1.49
C LYS A 850 41.15 -2.20 2.35
N LYS A 851 39.87 -2.29 2.74
CA LYS A 851 39.33 -3.36 3.56
C LYS A 851 39.28 -4.68 2.79
N ILE A 852 38.94 -4.63 1.48
CA ILE A 852 38.97 -5.80 0.58
C ILE A 852 40.42 -6.31 0.44
N ALA A 853 41.38 -5.43 0.26
CA ALA A 853 42.79 -5.77 0.15
C ALA A 853 43.30 -6.47 1.43
N GLU A 854 42.97 -5.94 2.60
CA GLU A 854 43.29 -6.51 3.92
C GLU A 854 42.63 -7.88 4.11
N THR A 855 41.35 -8.02 3.79
CA THR A 855 40.58 -9.26 3.98
C THR A 855 41.05 -10.39 3.06
N LEU A 856 41.41 -10.07 1.83
CA LEU A 856 41.83 -11.02 0.84
C LEU A 856 43.36 -11.23 0.77
N VAL A 857 44.11 -10.50 1.63
CA VAL A 857 45.58 -10.53 1.70
C VAL A 857 46.24 -10.29 0.34
N ILE A 858 45.80 -9.23 -0.36
CA ILE A 858 46.32 -8.81 -1.69
C ILE A 858 46.62 -7.32 -1.71
N ALA A 859 47.44 -6.88 -2.66
CA ALA A 859 47.74 -5.45 -2.84
C ALA A 859 46.50 -4.67 -3.28
N ARG A 860 46.39 -3.40 -2.90
CA ARG A 860 45.28 -2.52 -3.26
C ARG A 860 45.14 -2.34 -4.80
N GLU A 861 46.26 -2.31 -5.48
CA GLU A 861 46.32 -2.25 -6.94
C GLU A 861 45.74 -3.52 -7.59
N THR A 862 45.90 -4.67 -6.94
CA THR A 862 45.29 -5.93 -7.36
C THR A 862 43.77 -5.91 -7.20
N VAL A 863 43.25 -5.32 -6.10
CA VAL A 863 41.80 -5.11 -5.93
C VAL A 863 41.25 -4.21 -7.04
N HIS A 864 41.93 -3.11 -7.35
CA HIS A 864 41.55 -2.22 -8.46
C HIS A 864 41.52 -2.93 -9.83
N LYS A 865 42.48 -3.84 -10.09
CA LYS A 865 42.49 -4.62 -11.30
C LYS A 865 41.29 -5.58 -11.37
N HIS A 866 40.98 -6.26 -10.26
CA HIS A 866 39.79 -7.11 -10.17
C HIS A 866 38.50 -6.33 -10.35
N LEU A 867 38.33 -5.18 -9.71
CA LEU A 867 37.16 -4.32 -9.87
C LEU A 867 36.99 -3.87 -11.34
N LYS A 868 38.07 -3.46 -12.00
CA LYS A 868 38.01 -3.09 -13.41
C LYS A 868 37.56 -4.26 -14.32
N ASN A 869 38.05 -5.48 -14.06
CA ASN A 869 37.60 -6.66 -14.75
C ASN A 869 36.15 -7.02 -14.48
N ILE A 870 35.71 -6.91 -13.19
CA ILE A 870 34.31 -7.12 -12.78
C ILE A 870 33.41 -6.12 -13.51
N TYR A 871 33.77 -4.84 -13.54
CA TYR A 871 32.98 -3.81 -14.22
C TYR A 871 32.87 -4.07 -15.72
N SER A 872 33.95 -4.48 -16.36
CA SER A 872 33.97 -4.85 -17.78
C SER A 872 33.11 -6.08 -18.09
N LYS A 873 33.14 -7.10 -17.20
CA LYS A 873 32.37 -8.34 -17.40
C LYS A 873 30.88 -8.18 -17.10
N LEU A 874 30.52 -7.25 -16.21
CA LEU A 874 29.13 -6.92 -15.85
C LEU A 874 28.53 -5.83 -16.75
N ASP A 875 29.35 -5.21 -17.62
CA ASP A 875 28.98 -4.05 -18.43
C ASP A 875 28.42 -2.90 -17.59
N VAL A 876 29.23 -2.44 -16.62
CA VAL A 876 28.88 -1.36 -15.67
C VAL A 876 30.08 -0.44 -15.46
N HIS A 877 29.83 0.78 -14.96
CA HIS A 877 30.87 1.81 -14.86
C HIS A 877 31.29 2.18 -13.43
N ASN A 878 30.56 1.74 -12.42
CA ASN A 878 30.85 2.04 -11.02
C ASN A 878 30.45 0.91 -10.08
N ARG A 879 30.88 1.08 -8.78
CA ARG A 879 30.68 0.06 -7.76
C ARG A 879 29.22 -0.18 -7.38
N VAL A 880 28.38 0.87 -7.43
CA VAL A 880 26.96 0.76 -7.13
C VAL A 880 26.25 -0.02 -8.24
N GLU A 881 26.49 0.33 -9.49
CA GLU A 881 25.95 -0.39 -10.64
C GLU A 881 26.42 -1.87 -10.66
N ALA A 882 27.68 -2.12 -10.29
CA ALA A 882 28.20 -3.50 -10.23
C ALA A 882 27.45 -4.34 -9.19
N THR A 883 27.15 -3.77 -8.04
CA THR A 883 26.39 -4.47 -6.98
C THR A 883 24.94 -4.73 -7.39
N VAL A 884 24.28 -3.73 -7.97
CA VAL A 884 22.91 -3.85 -8.46
C VAL A 884 22.82 -4.88 -9.59
N ARG A 885 23.75 -4.79 -10.57
CA ARG A 885 23.78 -5.69 -11.71
C ARG A 885 24.12 -7.13 -11.31
N ALA A 886 25.02 -7.31 -10.36
CA ALA A 886 25.36 -8.63 -9.83
C ALA A 886 24.17 -9.29 -9.12
N ARG A 887 23.37 -8.53 -8.36
CA ARG A 887 22.11 -9.02 -7.76
C ARG A 887 21.06 -9.38 -8.83
N GLN A 888 20.91 -8.57 -9.87
CA GLN A 888 19.98 -8.85 -10.97
C GLN A 888 20.37 -10.14 -11.74
N LEU A 889 21.66 -10.45 -11.81
CA LEU A 889 22.20 -11.64 -12.47
C LEU A 889 22.33 -12.85 -11.53
N GLY A 890 21.95 -12.74 -10.25
CA GLY A 890 22.07 -13.81 -9.28
C GLY A 890 23.51 -14.21 -8.95
N LEU A 891 24.47 -13.28 -9.03
CA LEU A 891 25.90 -13.49 -8.76
C LEU A 891 26.29 -13.13 -7.31
N LEU A 892 25.35 -12.50 -6.55
CA LEU A 892 25.46 -12.09 -5.15
C LEU A 892 24.32 -12.66 -4.35
#